data_fa5e0a90a0114791039cc0c552abfd95
#
_entry.id   fa5e0a90a0114791039cc0c552abfd95
#
_cell.length_a   1.000
_cell.length_b   1.000
_cell.length_c   1.000
_cell.angle_alpha   90.00
_cell.angle_beta   90.00
_cell.angle_gamma   90.00
#
_symmetry.space_group_name_H-M   'P 1'
#
loop_
_entity.id
_entity.type
_entity.pdbx_description
1 polymer ?
#
loop_
_entity_poly.entity_id
_entity_poly.type
_entity_poly.pdbx_seq_one_letter_code
_entity_poly.pdbx_strand_id
1 'polypeptide(L)'
;MLAINAVYPRLSDANQPIYLRLKQALSLRLRRQILIAVCDDLHLRNTLVSRLKTELTESQTASTLVSLKLNLNQPNVWSAIAQWYAQHQGTSAIGFQILGVEHLTRQSPTKQWSFLRHLRTVESYLPKLEPAIVLWISSPWLCCIQQSAPEFWRWRTGVFEFVGEPTPTEKDNPTSDPPPKDQAENAASIQSSDSPQADSPETPALATELEEVQPEQTLLQQTIAEIEQLDHQGSSTEHQAQAYRKLAEVCRARLQTEPLSEGELTAMIETYDQIVEILEDETQNPLGESETLDWLNDLGTLHWMRFRQQQLTAVSNSAAISDLEQSIIFYQKALVNSDPETYSSGYARLQKNLGAAYSDLATIREPVNNLKQAIAAYTEATRYFQASRVQHSTPKNHSLTRSFIQQEALQYASTQNNLGTAYWNLAQQIQPINHLKAAIAAYTKALQCCDPNQDALQYAMIQTNLGTAYWNLAQHSPSEQLLQNAIEAYQVALQYRTPDSAPAACANTQNNLGIAYWHLANQHQDTQMRVQFLMKAIAAYETALDLVQQLSSAQLSFDPGATHNNLGLAHYHLGTQHYPNLAPADRMSHLNAALHHHLQGILKYQQLNSSPSPTAAENQDTDASGLRCTAMSYLIRTIRACYRESGLEGQNQALSQIPSNLLPEVLRSL
;
A
#
# COMPACT_ATOMS: atom_id res chain seq x y z
N MET A 1 19.71 -30.30 29.16
CA MET A 1 20.22 -29.01 28.64
C MET A 1 20.77 -29.07 27.20
N LEU A 2 21.11 -30.21 26.63
CA LEU A 2 21.67 -30.32 25.27
C LEU A 2 20.64 -30.42 24.12
N ALA A 3 19.39 -30.67 24.42
CA ALA A 3 18.33 -30.81 23.37
C ALA A 3 17.63 -29.51 22.95
N ILE A 4 17.71 -28.47 23.76
CA ILE A 4 16.96 -27.18 23.51
C ILE A 4 17.73 -26.27 22.55
N ASN A 5 19.04 -26.38 22.45
CA ASN A 5 19.87 -25.55 21.56
C ASN A 5 19.73 -25.86 20.05
N ALA A 6 19.02 -26.94 19.71
CA ALA A 6 18.83 -27.36 18.31
C ALA A 6 17.61 -26.72 17.63
N VAL A 7 16.68 -26.08 18.38
CA VAL A 7 15.41 -25.60 17.86
C VAL A 7 15.42 -24.08 17.57
N TYR A 8 16.25 -23.30 18.28
CA TYR A 8 16.29 -21.85 18.13
C TYR A 8 17.71 -21.36 17.80
N PRO A 9 17.85 -20.38 16.90
CA PRO A 9 19.15 -19.78 16.58
C PRO A 9 19.78 -19.15 17.82
N ARG A 10 21.13 -19.14 17.88
CA ARG A 10 21.88 -18.50 18.95
C ARG A 10 21.62 -16.99 18.93
N LEU A 11 21.21 -16.46 20.08
CA LEU A 11 21.04 -15.01 20.22
C LEU A 11 22.40 -14.31 20.14
N SER A 12 22.40 -13.07 19.68
CA SER A 12 23.62 -12.24 19.71
C SER A 12 24.12 -12.06 21.15
N ASP A 13 25.42 -11.81 21.29
CA ASP A 13 26.04 -11.59 22.59
C ASP A 13 25.44 -10.42 23.37
N ALA A 14 24.89 -9.43 22.66
CA ALA A 14 24.15 -8.30 23.25
C ALA A 14 22.77 -8.71 23.79
N ASN A 15 22.06 -9.58 23.11
CA ASN A 15 20.69 -9.97 23.45
C ASN A 15 20.61 -11.12 24.46
N GLN A 16 21.61 -11.98 24.50
CA GLN A 16 21.63 -13.13 25.39
C GLN A 16 21.49 -12.78 26.90
N PRO A 17 22.23 -11.80 27.47
CA PRO A 17 22.05 -11.41 28.85
C PRO A 17 20.69 -10.76 29.12
N ILE A 18 20.16 -9.99 28.18
CA ILE A 18 18.83 -9.34 28.30
C ILE A 18 17.74 -10.41 28.35
N TYR A 19 17.81 -11.37 27.43
CA TYR A 19 16.90 -12.52 27.38
C TYR A 19 16.93 -13.34 28.68
N LEU A 20 18.11 -13.65 29.19
CA LEU A 20 18.26 -14.43 30.43
C LEU A 20 17.65 -13.67 31.63
N ARG A 21 17.83 -12.36 31.70
CA ARG A 21 17.23 -11.50 32.75
C ARG A 21 15.72 -11.50 32.65
N LEU A 22 15.15 -11.35 31.46
CA LEU A 22 13.70 -11.41 31.24
C LEU A 22 13.13 -12.78 31.63
N LYS A 23 13.78 -13.85 31.17
CA LYS A 23 13.41 -15.23 31.51
C LYS A 23 13.48 -15.47 33.02
N GLN A 24 14.53 -15.01 33.69
CA GLN A 24 14.69 -15.12 35.14
C GLN A 24 13.59 -14.36 35.88
N ALA A 25 13.27 -13.14 35.47
CA ALA A 25 12.17 -12.34 36.06
C ALA A 25 10.83 -13.09 36.00
N LEU A 26 10.53 -13.73 34.86
CA LEU A 26 9.32 -14.54 34.71
C LEU A 26 9.37 -15.85 35.52
N SER A 27 10.56 -16.48 35.63
CA SER A 27 10.76 -17.73 36.40
C SER A 27 10.56 -17.56 37.89
N LEU A 28 10.81 -16.36 38.44
CA LEU A 28 10.59 -16.03 39.85
C LEU A 28 9.11 -16.02 40.25
N ARG A 29 8.20 -16.01 39.27
CA ARG A 29 6.73 -16.00 39.47
C ARG A 29 6.25 -14.97 40.48
N LEU A 30 6.93 -13.82 40.55
CA LEU A 30 6.48 -12.73 41.40
C LEU A 30 5.15 -12.17 40.88
N ARG A 31 4.23 -11.93 41.80
CA ARG A 31 2.88 -11.44 41.46
C ARG A 31 2.91 -9.99 41.00
N ARG A 32 2.00 -9.62 40.11
CA ARG A 32 1.72 -8.23 39.72
C ARG A 32 2.91 -7.51 39.06
N GLN A 33 3.71 -8.24 38.29
CA GLN A 33 4.82 -7.64 37.55
C GLN A 33 4.37 -7.11 36.21
N ILE A 34 4.85 -5.94 35.83
CA ILE A 34 4.76 -5.38 34.48
C ILE A 34 6.18 -5.28 33.92
N LEU A 35 6.48 -6.12 32.96
CA LEU A 35 7.74 -6.16 32.23
C LEU A 35 7.52 -5.59 30.84
N ILE A 36 8.34 -4.65 30.42
CA ILE A 36 8.26 -4.03 29.11
C ILE A 36 9.43 -4.58 28.28
N ALA A 37 9.11 -5.25 27.20
CA ALA A 37 10.09 -5.80 26.25
C ALA A 37 10.06 -4.95 24.98
N VAL A 38 11.16 -4.28 24.67
CA VAL A 38 11.29 -3.38 23.52
C VAL A 38 12.09 -4.08 22.44
N CYS A 39 11.50 -4.22 21.27
CA CYS A 39 12.17 -4.84 20.13
C CYS A 39 11.59 -4.30 18.83
N ASP A 40 12.41 -3.61 18.02
CA ASP A 40 12.01 -3.06 16.71
C ASP A 40 12.24 -4.06 15.58
N ASP A 41 12.95 -5.14 15.83
CA ASP A 41 13.09 -6.28 14.94
C ASP A 41 11.99 -7.30 15.24
N LEU A 42 11.00 -7.36 14.36
CA LEU A 42 9.83 -8.20 14.52
C LEU A 42 10.14 -9.69 14.40
N HIS A 43 11.13 -10.05 13.59
CA HIS A 43 11.56 -11.44 13.46
C HIS A 43 12.25 -11.91 14.74
N LEU A 44 13.17 -11.10 15.26
CA LEU A 44 13.82 -11.36 16.56
C LEU A 44 12.78 -11.43 17.68
N ARG A 45 11.84 -10.48 17.74
CA ARG A 45 10.76 -10.48 18.73
C ARG A 45 9.95 -11.76 18.70
N ASN A 46 9.50 -12.19 17.51
CA ASN A 46 8.69 -13.41 17.38
C ASN A 46 9.48 -14.66 17.81
N THR A 47 10.76 -14.69 17.49
CA THR A 47 11.67 -15.73 17.95
C THR A 47 11.79 -15.74 19.48
N LEU A 48 11.97 -14.57 20.11
CA LEU A 48 12.08 -14.43 21.58
C LEU A 48 10.78 -14.82 22.27
N VAL A 49 9.61 -14.38 21.75
CA VAL A 49 8.28 -14.73 22.27
C VAL A 49 8.06 -16.25 22.25
N SER A 50 8.36 -16.89 21.12
CA SER A 50 8.20 -18.34 20.96
C SER A 50 9.14 -19.10 21.87
N ARG A 51 10.39 -18.66 21.95
CA ARG A 51 11.42 -19.28 22.81
C ARG A 51 11.09 -19.16 24.30
N LEU A 52 10.65 -17.98 24.76
CA LEU A 52 10.19 -17.79 26.15
C LEU A 52 9.02 -18.71 26.49
N LYS A 53 8.04 -18.81 25.58
CA LYS A 53 6.88 -19.69 25.75
C LYS A 53 7.31 -21.15 25.90
N THR A 54 8.16 -21.65 25.01
CA THR A 54 8.63 -23.03 25.02
C THR A 54 9.47 -23.32 26.29
N GLU A 55 10.46 -22.49 26.57
CA GLU A 55 11.41 -22.74 27.68
C GLU A 55 10.78 -22.59 29.06
N LEU A 56 9.69 -21.81 29.22
CA LEU A 56 8.99 -21.70 30.50
C LEU A 56 7.84 -22.71 30.64
N THR A 57 7.34 -23.29 29.55
CA THR A 57 6.31 -24.34 29.60
C THR A 57 6.90 -25.73 29.89
N GLU A 58 8.12 -26.01 29.49
CA GLU A 58 8.81 -27.32 29.72
C GLU A 58 9.19 -27.59 31.17
N SER A 59 9.11 -26.59 32.05
CA SER A 59 9.41 -26.78 33.47
C SER A 59 8.21 -27.33 34.28
N GLN A 60 7.84 -28.59 34.04
CA GLN A 60 7.01 -29.49 34.89
C GLN A 60 5.81 -28.95 35.69
N THR A 61 5.21 -27.82 35.36
CA THR A 61 4.00 -27.32 36.04
C THR A 61 2.89 -27.07 35.06
N ALA A 62 1.63 -27.34 35.47
CA ALA A 62 0.42 -27.13 34.66
C ALA A 62 0.11 -25.68 34.23
N SER A 63 1.05 -24.77 34.48
CA SER A 63 0.90 -23.33 34.20
C SER A 63 1.74 -22.93 32.97
N THR A 64 1.14 -22.21 32.03
CA THR A 64 1.78 -21.81 30.77
C THR A 64 1.97 -20.30 30.66
N LEU A 65 2.98 -19.85 29.90
CA LEU A 65 3.12 -18.46 29.45
C LEU A 65 2.21 -18.24 28.25
N VAL A 66 1.20 -17.39 28.39
CA VAL A 66 0.15 -17.17 27.40
C VAL A 66 0.49 -15.98 26.52
N SER A 67 0.47 -16.15 25.20
CA SER A 67 0.63 -15.03 24.25
C SER A 67 -0.72 -14.55 23.77
N LEU A 68 -1.05 -13.28 23.96
CA LEU A 68 -2.28 -12.62 23.58
C LEU A 68 -1.99 -11.55 22.54
N LYS A 69 -2.74 -11.55 21.45
CA LYS A 69 -2.71 -10.46 20.47
C LYS A 69 -3.72 -9.38 20.87
N LEU A 70 -3.30 -8.13 20.76
CA LEU A 70 -4.15 -6.99 21.01
C LEU A 70 -5.22 -6.88 19.92
N ASN A 71 -6.47 -6.66 20.32
CA ASN A 71 -7.54 -6.36 19.37
C ASN A 71 -7.43 -4.89 18.94
N LEU A 72 -7.08 -4.65 17.69
CA LEU A 72 -6.86 -3.31 17.15
C LEU A 72 -8.13 -2.46 17.06
N ASN A 73 -9.32 -3.08 17.04
CA ASN A 73 -10.59 -2.35 17.05
C ASN A 73 -10.94 -1.83 18.43
N GLN A 74 -10.56 -2.55 19.47
CA GLN A 74 -10.74 -2.18 20.86
C GLN A 74 -9.46 -2.50 21.64
N PRO A 75 -8.40 -1.66 21.50
CA PRO A 75 -7.09 -1.96 22.03
C PRO A 75 -7.07 -1.80 23.55
N ASN A 76 -7.39 -2.87 24.25
CA ASN A 76 -7.45 -2.91 25.70
C ASN A 76 -6.79 -4.20 26.22
N VAL A 77 -5.62 -4.05 26.84
CA VAL A 77 -4.83 -5.14 27.43
C VAL A 77 -5.64 -5.90 28.49
N TRP A 78 -6.36 -5.15 29.31
CA TRP A 78 -7.13 -5.72 30.42
C TRP A 78 -8.30 -6.56 29.93
N SER A 79 -8.99 -6.12 28.87
CA SER A 79 -10.07 -6.88 28.25
C SER A 79 -9.54 -8.16 27.59
N ALA A 80 -8.39 -8.13 26.95
CA ALA A 80 -7.78 -9.31 26.35
C ALA A 80 -7.45 -10.39 27.40
N ILE A 81 -6.89 -9.97 28.54
CA ILE A 81 -6.61 -10.87 29.67
C ILE A 81 -7.90 -11.42 30.28
N ALA A 82 -8.91 -10.55 30.50
CA ALA A 82 -10.20 -10.96 31.06
C ALA A 82 -10.94 -11.95 30.16
N GLN A 83 -10.90 -11.72 28.85
CA GLN A 83 -11.49 -12.65 27.88
C GLN A 83 -10.80 -14.02 27.88
N TRP A 84 -9.48 -14.05 28.02
CA TRP A 84 -8.74 -15.31 28.15
C TRP A 84 -9.20 -16.10 29.40
N TYR A 85 -9.32 -15.44 30.56
CA TYR A 85 -9.80 -16.09 31.77
C TYR A 85 -11.24 -16.62 31.64
N ALA A 86 -12.11 -15.89 30.95
CA ALA A 86 -13.48 -16.33 30.69
C ALA A 86 -13.57 -17.60 29.84
N GLN A 87 -12.61 -17.76 28.90
CA GLN A 87 -12.55 -18.90 27.98
C GLN A 87 -11.80 -20.12 28.55
N HIS A 88 -10.93 -19.92 29.57
CA HIS A 88 -10.03 -20.94 30.10
C HIS A 88 -10.19 -21.11 31.61
N GLN A 89 -11.42 -21.36 32.04
CA GLN A 89 -11.77 -21.54 33.46
C GLN A 89 -10.98 -22.73 34.04
N GLY A 90 -10.28 -22.49 35.16
CA GLY A 90 -9.46 -23.51 35.84
C GLY A 90 -8.03 -23.66 35.36
N THR A 91 -7.60 -22.92 34.34
CA THR A 91 -6.22 -22.94 33.86
C THR A 91 -5.40 -21.85 34.54
N SER A 92 -4.22 -22.18 35.07
CA SER A 92 -3.29 -21.20 35.67
C SER A 92 -2.28 -20.70 34.64
N ALA A 93 -2.12 -19.38 34.50
CA ALA A 93 -1.11 -18.76 33.67
C ALA A 93 0.09 -18.30 34.53
N ILE A 94 1.33 -18.54 34.06
CA ILE A 94 2.55 -17.96 34.64
C ILE A 94 2.59 -16.45 34.40
N GLY A 95 2.19 -16.04 33.19
CA GLY A 95 2.19 -14.66 32.74
C GLY A 95 1.51 -14.54 31.37
N PHE A 96 1.29 -13.31 30.97
CA PHE A 96 0.72 -12.94 29.67
C PHE A 96 1.75 -12.15 28.85
N GLN A 97 2.03 -12.60 27.65
CA GLN A 97 2.76 -11.84 26.64
C GLN A 97 1.76 -11.09 25.75
N ILE A 98 1.77 -9.77 25.77
CA ILE A 98 0.89 -8.93 24.96
C ILE A 98 1.65 -8.51 23.71
N LEU A 99 1.10 -8.83 22.55
CA LEU A 99 1.66 -8.60 21.22
C LEU A 99 0.72 -7.72 20.38
N GLY A 100 1.25 -7.06 19.35
CA GLY A 100 0.45 -6.32 18.39
C GLY A 100 0.32 -4.84 18.70
N VAL A 101 1.03 -4.32 19.71
CA VAL A 101 1.03 -2.88 20.02
C VAL A 101 1.65 -2.06 18.89
N GLU A 102 2.62 -2.60 18.19
CA GLU A 102 3.26 -2.00 17.02
C GLU A 102 2.26 -1.71 15.89
N HIS A 103 1.24 -2.53 15.73
CA HIS A 103 0.19 -2.30 14.72
C HIS A 103 -0.71 -1.11 15.05
N LEU A 104 -0.74 -0.65 16.30
CA LEU A 104 -1.48 0.55 16.67
C LEU A 104 -0.88 1.81 16.07
N THR A 105 0.38 1.81 15.69
CA THR A 105 1.03 2.93 14.98
C THR A 105 0.29 3.26 13.68
N ARG A 106 -0.35 2.26 13.08
CA ARG A 106 -1.10 2.33 11.83
C ARG A 106 -2.61 2.55 12.02
N GLN A 107 -3.08 2.61 13.27
CA GLN A 107 -4.49 2.82 13.58
C GLN A 107 -4.79 4.30 13.81
N SER A 108 -6.08 4.66 13.70
CA SER A 108 -6.53 6.04 13.94
C SER A 108 -6.06 6.56 15.34
N PRO A 109 -5.86 7.87 15.51
CA PRO A 109 -5.50 8.48 16.79
C PRO A 109 -6.44 8.07 17.91
N THR A 110 -7.71 7.99 17.62
CA THR A 110 -8.73 7.57 18.57
C THR A 110 -8.43 6.20 19.15
N LYS A 111 -7.99 5.25 18.31
CA LYS A 111 -7.61 3.90 18.74
C LYS A 111 -6.29 3.91 19.53
N GLN A 112 -5.31 4.69 19.11
CA GLN A 112 -4.04 4.87 19.82
C GLN A 112 -4.27 5.49 21.20
N TRP A 113 -5.06 6.55 21.27
CA TRP A 113 -5.46 7.19 22.55
C TRP A 113 -6.30 6.24 23.40
N SER A 114 -7.17 5.44 22.80
CA SER A 114 -7.93 4.42 23.55
C SER A 114 -7.00 3.41 24.23
N PHE A 115 -5.95 2.93 23.54
CA PHE A 115 -4.94 2.05 24.13
C PHE A 115 -4.22 2.70 25.30
N LEU A 116 -3.68 3.91 25.12
CA LEU A 116 -2.97 4.64 26.16
C LEU A 116 -3.88 4.96 27.36
N ARG A 117 -5.14 5.33 27.10
CA ARG A 117 -6.14 5.55 28.14
C ARG A 117 -6.43 4.30 28.95
N HIS A 118 -6.52 3.12 28.29
CA HIS A 118 -6.70 1.87 29.03
C HIS A 118 -5.46 1.47 29.82
N LEU A 119 -4.25 1.78 29.36
CA LEU A 119 -3.03 1.58 30.17
C LEU A 119 -3.04 2.43 31.44
N ARG A 120 -3.55 3.66 31.39
CA ARG A 120 -3.66 4.55 32.58
C ARG A 120 -4.55 3.98 33.66
N THR A 121 -5.47 3.08 33.36
CA THR A 121 -6.35 2.43 34.34
C THR A 121 -5.70 1.24 35.07
N VAL A 122 -4.39 1.08 34.98
CA VAL A 122 -3.61 -0.04 35.57
C VAL A 122 -3.91 -0.26 37.06
N GLU A 123 -4.09 0.79 37.84
CA GLU A 123 -4.37 0.72 39.29
C GLU A 123 -5.69 0.01 39.64
N SER A 124 -6.66 0.03 38.74
CA SER A 124 -7.94 -0.65 38.90
C SER A 124 -7.88 -2.16 38.61
N TYR A 125 -6.92 -2.60 37.75
CA TYR A 125 -6.83 -3.97 37.25
C TYR A 125 -5.66 -4.77 37.83
N LEU A 126 -4.49 -4.15 38.02
CA LEU A 126 -3.28 -4.83 38.48
C LEU A 126 -3.44 -5.52 39.83
N PRO A 127 -4.14 -4.93 40.82
CA PRO A 127 -4.38 -5.60 42.12
C PRO A 127 -5.19 -6.91 42.01
N LYS A 128 -5.96 -7.07 40.95
CA LYS A 128 -6.82 -8.23 40.70
C LYS A 128 -6.09 -9.31 39.87
N LEU A 129 -4.89 -9.00 39.32
CA LEU A 129 -4.10 -9.89 38.49
C LEU A 129 -2.96 -10.47 39.32
N GLU A 130 -2.83 -11.80 39.32
CA GLU A 130 -1.69 -12.49 39.94
C GLU A 130 -0.50 -12.69 38.98
N PRO A 131 -0.73 -13.08 37.68
CA PRO A 131 0.36 -13.35 36.76
C PRO A 131 1.10 -12.09 36.30
N ALA A 132 2.35 -12.28 35.88
CA ALA A 132 3.14 -11.21 35.28
C ALA A 132 2.61 -10.85 33.86
N ILE A 133 2.79 -9.59 33.48
CA ILE A 133 2.48 -9.09 32.13
C ILE A 133 3.80 -8.72 31.46
N VAL A 134 4.06 -9.25 30.26
CA VAL A 134 5.13 -8.82 29.38
C VAL A 134 4.48 -8.05 28.20
N LEU A 135 4.68 -6.76 28.17
CA LEU A 135 4.21 -5.92 27.07
C LEU A 135 5.32 -5.78 26.04
N TRP A 136 5.14 -6.39 24.86
CA TRP A 136 6.06 -6.27 23.73
C TRP A 136 5.71 -5.03 22.92
N ILE A 137 6.68 -4.13 22.77
CA ILE A 137 6.50 -2.86 22.08
C ILE A 137 7.71 -2.53 21.21
N SER A 138 7.54 -1.61 20.28
CA SER A 138 8.63 -0.96 19.57
C SER A 138 9.13 0.28 20.34
N SER A 139 10.32 0.77 19.99
CA SER A 139 10.91 1.95 20.62
C SER A 139 10.03 3.21 20.54
N PRO A 140 9.30 3.51 19.45
CA PRO A 140 8.33 4.59 19.43
C PRO A 140 7.23 4.47 20.49
N TRP A 141 6.69 3.26 20.68
CA TRP A 141 5.66 3.03 21.70
C TRP A 141 6.19 3.15 23.14
N LEU A 142 7.49 2.83 23.34
CA LEU A 142 8.13 3.10 24.65
C LEU A 142 8.03 4.58 25.02
N CYS A 143 8.40 5.47 24.10
CA CYS A 143 8.30 6.91 24.30
C CYS A 143 6.85 7.37 24.50
N CYS A 144 5.91 6.88 23.67
CA CYS A 144 4.49 7.21 23.79
C CYS A 144 3.92 6.81 25.16
N ILE A 145 4.23 5.61 25.67
CA ILE A 145 3.76 5.13 26.98
C ILE A 145 4.37 5.94 28.11
N GLN A 146 5.66 6.29 28.03
CA GLN A 146 6.33 7.12 29.03
C GLN A 146 5.68 8.48 29.19
N GLN A 147 5.31 9.11 28.06
CA GLN A 147 4.75 10.45 28.04
C GLN A 147 3.25 10.48 28.32
N SER A 148 2.51 9.54 27.76
CA SER A 148 1.04 9.58 27.72
C SER A 148 0.34 8.62 28.68
N ALA A 149 1.07 7.69 29.31
CA ALA A 149 0.53 6.78 30.33
C ALA A 149 1.48 6.67 31.55
N PRO A 150 1.76 7.80 32.26
CA PRO A 150 2.71 7.83 33.38
C PRO A 150 2.26 6.94 34.56
N GLU A 151 0.97 6.71 34.73
CA GLU A 151 0.43 5.80 35.74
C GLU A 151 0.91 4.35 35.43
N PHE A 152 0.78 3.89 34.20
CA PHE A 152 1.27 2.57 33.79
C PHE A 152 2.80 2.49 33.91
N TRP A 153 3.48 3.55 33.53
CA TRP A 153 4.93 3.64 33.59
C TRP A 153 5.49 3.51 35.03
N ARG A 154 4.77 3.99 36.04
CA ARG A 154 5.16 3.85 37.46
C ARG A 154 5.14 2.39 37.95
N TRP A 155 4.22 1.58 37.41
CA TRP A 155 4.03 0.21 37.84
C TRP A 155 4.97 -0.78 37.12
N ARG A 156 5.81 -0.32 36.18
CA ARG A 156 6.76 -1.18 35.51
C ARG A 156 7.79 -1.76 36.49
N THR A 157 8.02 -3.06 36.38
CA THR A 157 9.04 -3.77 37.16
C THR A 157 10.38 -3.76 36.46
N GLY A 158 10.41 -3.76 35.12
CA GLY A 158 11.63 -3.75 34.32
C GLY A 158 11.38 -3.41 32.87
N VAL A 159 12.42 -2.89 32.20
CA VAL A 159 12.47 -2.66 30.77
C VAL A 159 13.62 -3.46 30.19
N PHE A 160 13.36 -4.18 29.08
CA PHE A 160 14.28 -5.09 28.42
C PHE A 160 14.37 -4.69 26.94
N GLU A 161 15.43 -4.00 26.57
CA GLU A 161 15.62 -3.47 25.22
C GLU A 161 16.48 -4.43 24.41
N PHE A 162 15.88 -5.11 23.43
CA PHE A 162 16.58 -6.03 22.53
C PHE A 162 17.12 -5.30 21.33
N VAL A 163 18.38 -5.58 21.00
CA VAL A 163 19.05 -5.00 19.84
C VAL A 163 18.82 -5.94 18.64
N GLY A 164 18.06 -5.48 17.67
CA GLY A 164 17.77 -6.17 16.42
C GLY A 164 17.96 -5.25 15.22
N GLU A 165 17.85 -5.84 14.04
CA GLU A 165 17.91 -5.09 12.80
C GLU A 165 16.55 -4.43 12.58
N PRO A 166 16.48 -3.07 12.51
CA PRO A 166 15.22 -2.38 12.27
C PRO A 166 14.61 -2.81 10.93
N THR A 167 13.31 -2.95 10.90
CA THR A 167 12.56 -3.23 9.67
C THR A 167 12.37 -1.94 8.87
N PRO A 168 12.48 -1.93 7.53
CA PRO A 168 12.25 -0.74 6.72
C PRO A 168 10.90 -0.09 6.96
N THR A 169 10.87 1.25 6.92
CA THR A 169 9.65 2.03 7.04
C THR A 169 8.93 2.09 5.70
N GLU A 170 7.64 1.85 5.69
CA GLU A 170 6.78 1.84 4.51
C GLU A 170 5.51 2.63 4.79
N LYS A 171 4.89 3.21 3.75
CA LYS A 171 3.62 3.91 3.85
C LYS A 171 2.49 2.91 3.56
N ASP A 172 1.66 2.61 4.54
CA ASP A 172 0.45 1.81 4.35
C ASP A 172 -0.76 2.70 4.04
N ASN A 173 -1.63 2.24 3.17
CA ASN A 173 -2.97 2.79 3.06
C ASN A 173 -3.83 2.39 4.25
N PRO A 174 -4.60 3.32 4.83
CA PRO A 174 -5.48 3.02 5.93
C PRO A 174 -6.75 2.34 5.44
N THR A 175 -6.74 1.05 5.18
CA THR A 175 -7.99 0.31 4.97
C THR A 175 -7.92 -1.07 5.60
N SER A 176 -8.84 -1.26 6.54
CA SER A 176 -9.37 -2.50 7.11
C SER A 176 -8.49 -3.29 8.09
N ASP A 177 -9.15 -3.65 9.19
CA ASP A 177 -8.65 -4.59 10.19
C ASP A 177 -8.31 -5.94 9.54
N PRO A 178 -7.08 -6.44 9.71
CA PRO A 178 -6.75 -7.78 9.28
C PRO A 178 -7.32 -8.81 10.28
N PRO A 179 -7.78 -9.97 9.81
CA PRO A 179 -7.96 -11.12 10.70
C PRO A 179 -6.60 -11.53 11.30
N PRO A 180 -6.59 -12.13 12.48
CA PRO A 180 -5.36 -12.41 13.21
C PRO A 180 -4.52 -13.46 12.48
N LYS A 181 -3.44 -13.05 11.85
CA LYS A 181 -2.37 -13.95 11.39
C LYS A 181 -1.03 -13.29 11.58
N ASP A 182 -0.17 -14.05 12.21
CA ASP A 182 1.25 -13.83 12.33
C ASP A 182 1.86 -13.54 10.96
N GLN A 183 2.66 -12.49 10.82
CA GLN A 183 3.54 -12.17 9.69
C GLN A 183 3.02 -11.24 8.57
N ALA A 184 2.09 -10.32 8.81
CA ALA A 184 1.78 -9.28 7.82
C ALA A 184 2.34 -7.91 8.23
N GLU A 185 3.57 -7.88 8.70
CA GLU A 185 4.24 -6.62 8.99
C GLU A 185 5.26 -6.35 7.89
N ASN A 186 5.08 -5.25 7.21
CA ASN A 186 5.85 -4.69 6.10
C ASN A 186 5.33 -4.96 4.68
N ALA A 187 4.01 -5.03 4.51
CA ALA A 187 3.51 -4.71 3.19
C ALA A 187 3.55 -3.19 3.04
N ALA A 188 4.58 -2.66 2.38
CA ALA A 188 4.49 -1.34 1.82
C ALA A 188 3.20 -1.27 1.02
N SER A 189 2.43 -0.26 1.26
CA SER A 189 1.53 0.20 0.24
C SER A 189 2.38 0.70 -0.92
N ILE A 190 2.92 -0.23 -1.69
CA ILE A 190 3.21 0.09 -3.06
C ILE A 190 1.82 0.17 -3.68
N GLN A 191 1.17 1.31 -3.48
CA GLN A 191 0.08 1.67 -4.36
C GLN A 191 0.71 1.80 -5.72
N SER A 192 0.48 0.83 -6.57
CA SER A 192 0.31 1.17 -7.95
C SER A 192 -0.90 2.11 -7.96
N SER A 193 -0.65 3.42 -8.02
CA SER A 193 -1.67 4.42 -8.33
C SER A 193 -2.26 4.20 -9.72
N ASP A 194 -1.89 3.14 -10.36
CA ASP A 194 -2.44 2.64 -11.59
C ASP A 194 -3.73 1.85 -11.28
N SER A 195 -4.73 2.55 -10.75
CA SER A 195 -6.12 2.20 -11.05
C SER A 195 -6.27 2.22 -12.57
N PRO A 196 -7.12 1.39 -13.14
CA PRO A 196 -7.30 1.35 -14.59
C PRO A 196 -7.64 2.77 -15.08
N GLN A 197 -6.63 3.48 -15.57
CA GLN A 197 -6.87 4.53 -16.51
C GLN A 197 -7.40 3.84 -17.76
N ALA A 198 -8.56 4.24 -18.20
CA ALA A 198 -8.90 4.11 -19.59
C ALA A 198 -7.75 4.75 -20.35
N ASP A 199 -7.17 4.03 -21.31
CA ASP A 199 -6.00 4.40 -22.08
C ASP A 199 -5.98 5.88 -22.42
N SER A 200 -5.18 6.67 -21.71
CA SER A 200 -4.84 8.04 -22.10
C SER A 200 -3.34 8.15 -22.09
N PRO A 201 -2.70 8.56 -23.19
CA PRO A 201 -1.26 8.79 -23.22
C PRO A 201 -0.90 9.95 -22.29
N GLU A 202 0.13 9.77 -21.47
CA GLU A 202 0.75 10.84 -20.70
C GLU A 202 1.25 11.93 -21.66
N THR A 203 0.65 13.11 -21.61
CA THR A 203 1.15 14.31 -22.29
C THR A 203 1.99 15.13 -21.31
N PRO A 204 3.18 15.62 -21.71
CA PRO A 204 4.02 16.42 -20.84
C PRO A 204 3.36 17.79 -20.57
N ALA A 205 3.20 18.12 -19.29
CA ALA A 205 2.72 19.43 -18.85
C ALA A 205 3.72 20.52 -19.19
N LEU A 206 3.41 21.37 -20.14
CA LEU A 206 3.97 22.71 -20.29
C LEU A 206 2.89 23.72 -19.93
N ALA A 207 3.07 24.35 -18.79
CA ALA A 207 2.24 25.47 -18.37
C ALA A 207 2.55 26.70 -19.24
N THR A 208 1.52 27.22 -19.92
CA THR A 208 1.45 28.65 -20.27
C THR A 208 -0.02 29.03 -20.41
N GLU A 209 -0.40 30.02 -19.63
CA GLU A 209 -1.70 30.68 -19.65
C GLU A 209 -1.97 31.25 -21.04
N LEU A 210 -3.13 30.91 -21.60
CA LEU A 210 -3.95 31.78 -22.44
C LEU A 210 -5.28 31.05 -22.61
N GLU A 211 -6.40 31.69 -22.21
CA GLU A 211 -7.76 31.26 -22.48
C GLU A 211 -8.02 31.30 -23.98
N GLU A 212 -7.65 30.27 -24.71
CA GLU A 212 -8.24 29.94 -26.00
C GLU A 212 -9.27 28.82 -25.76
N VAL A 213 -10.55 29.15 -25.87
CA VAL A 213 -11.66 28.19 -25.91
C VAL A 213 -11.33 27.18 -26.99
N GLN A 214 -11.02 25.94 -26.59
CA GLN A 214 -10.58 24.90 -27.52
C GLN A 214 -11.69 24.60 -28.53
N PRO A 215 -11.37 24.37 -29.83
CA PRO A 215 -12.38 24.14 -30.86
C PRO A 215 -13.29 22.92 -30.56
N GLU A 216 -12.83 21.96 -29.77
CA GLU A 216 -13.55 20.77 -29.36
C GLU A 216 -14.60 21.04 -28.27
N GLN A 217 -14.34 21.94 -27.34
CA GLN A 217 -15.34 22.41 -26.35
C GLN A 217 -16.50 23.12 -27.07
N THR A 218 -16.19 23.91 -28.07
CA THR A 218 -17.20 24.60 -28.90
C THR A 218 -18.05 23.58 -29.67
N LEU A 219 -17.42 22.49 -30.17
CA LEU A 219 -18.12 21.44 -30.92
C LEU A 219 -19.07 20.64 -30.03
N LEU A 220 -18.66 20.30 -28.81
CA LEU A 220 -19.49 19.60 -27.82
C LEU A 220 -20.74 20.44 -27.47
N GLN A 221 -20.53 21.71 -27.12
CA GLN A 221 -21.62 22.63 -26.80
C GLN A 221 -22.57 22.83 -27.98
N GLN A 222 -22.06 22.96 -29.20
CA GLN A 222 -22.86 23.05 -30.41
C GLN A 222 -23.69 21.78 -30.65
N THR A 223 -23.10 20.61 -30.43
CA THR A 223 -23.82 19.34 -30.64
C THR A 223 -24.92 19.14 -29.60
N ILE A 224 -24.70 19.53 -28.34
CA ILE A 224 -25.73 19.52 -27.30
C ILE A 224 -26.88 20.46 -27.66
N ALA A 225 -26.57 21.69 -28.07
CA ALA A 225 -27.59 22.66 -28.50
C ALA A 225 -28.37 22.22 -29.75
N GLU A 226 -27.74 21.49 -30.68
CA GLU A 226 -28.36 20.86 -31.83
C GLU A 226 -29.42 19.82 -31.41
N ILE A 227 -29.10 18.99 -30.42
CA ILE A 227 -30.02 17.98 -29.87
C ILE A 227 -31.21 18.64 -29.18
N GLU A 228 -30.98 19.65 -28.32
CA GLU A 228 -32.05 20.38 -27.65
C GLU A 228 -33.01 21.01 -28.65
N GLN A 229 -32.50 21.53 -29.78
CA GLN A 229 -33.34 22.06 -30.85
C GLN A 229 -34.16 20.98 -31.57
N LEU A 230 -33.59 19.81 -31.83
CA LEU A 230 -34.28 18.70 -32.48
C LEU A 230 -35.42 18.14 -31.65
N ASP A 231 -35.25 18.06 -30.34
CA ASP A 231 -36.29 17.62 -29.40
C ASP A 231 -37.47 18.60 -29.35
N HIS A 232 -37.19 19.91 -29.40
CA HIS A 232 -38.23 20.94 -29.46
C HIS A 232 -39.00 21.02 -30.78
N GLN A 233 -38.42 20.55 -31.90
CA GLN A 233 -39.00 20.65 -33.23
C GLN A 233 -39.80 19.42 -33.69
N GLY A 234 -39.83 18.34 -32.89
CA GLY A 234 -40.50 17.09 -33.25
C GLY A 234 -39.92 16.44 -34.51
N SER A 235 -38.58 16.38 -34.57
CA SER A 235 -37.81 15.90 -35.71
C SER A 235 -38.04 14.38 -35.95
N SER A 236 -37.76 13.92 -37.20
CA SER A 236 -37.87 12.50 -37.53
C SER A 236 -36.88 11.67 -36.70
N THR A 237 -37.25 10.43 -36.37
CA THR A 237 -36.42 9.46 -35.62
C THR A 237 -35.04 9.25 -36.25
N GLU A 238 -34.90 9.31 -37.57
CA GLU A 238 -33.63 9.19 -38.28
C GLU A 238 -32.69 10.38 -38.01
N HIS A 239 -33.21 11.60 -37.95
CA HIS A 239 -32.40 12.81 -37.62
C HIS A 239 -31.96 12.80 -36.15
N GLN A 240 -32.82 12.35 -35.24
CA GLN A 240 -32.48 12.20 -33.83
C GLN A 240 -31.38 11.13 -33.67
N ALA A 241 -31.52 9.96 -34.32
CA ALA A 241 -30.50 8.91 -34.28
C ALA A 241 -29.12 9.41 -34.76
N GLN A 242 -29.10 10.19 -35.84
CA GLN A 242 -27.86 10.76 -36.38
C GLN A 242 -27.22 11.76 -35.43
N ALA A 243 -28.03 12.61 -34.78
CA ALA A 243 -27.55 13.59 -33.80
C ALA A 243 -26.98 12.90 -32.56
N TYR A 244 -27.66 11.87 -32.04
CA TYR A 244 -27.16 11.09 -30.91
C TYR A 244 -25.84 10.36 -31.23
N ARG A 245 -25.71 9.72 -32.40
CA ARG A 245 -24.43 9.11 -32.83
C ARG A 245 -23.30 10.14 -32.90
N LYS A 246 -23.57 11.32 -33.45
CA LYS A 246 -22.62 12.44 -33.53
C LYS A 246 -22.16 12.87 -32.11
N LEU A 247 -23.11 13.03 -31.17
CA LEU A 247 -22.78 13.38 -29.78
C LEU A 247 -21.90 12.31 -29.13
N ALA A 248 -22.25 11.05 -29.28
CA ALA A 248 -21.45 9.95 -28.74
C ALA A 248 -20.00 9.95 -29.29
N GLU A 249 -19.83 10.19 -30.59
CA GLU A 249 -18.50 10.31 -31.20
C GLU A 249 -17.72 11.51 -30.66
N VAL A 250 -18.35 12.70 -30.55
CA VAL A 250 -17.73 13.92 -30.04
C VAL A 250 -17.33 13.72 -28.55
N CYS A 251 -18.22 13.15 -27.73
CA CYS A 251 -17.94 12.87 -26.32
C CYS A 251 -16.77 11.88 -26.17
N ARG A 252 -16.78 10.76 -26.92
CA ARG A 252 -15.70 9.77 -26.87
C ARG A 252 -14.36 10.35 -27.35
N ALA A 253 -14.37 11.21 -28.39
CA ALA A 253 -13.16 11.91 -28.84
C ALA A 253 -12.65 12.86 -27.74
N ARG A 254 -13.54 13.63 -27.11
CA ARG A 254 -13.19 14.57 -26.04
C ARG A 254 -12.63 13.86 -24.81
N LEU A 255 -13.14 12.68 -24.46
CA LEU A 255 -12.64 11.85 -23.36
C LEU A 255 -11.20 11.37 -23.58
N GLN A 256 -10.69 11.40 -24.82
CA GLN A 256 -9.34 10.94 -25.17
C GLN A 256 -8.30 12.07 -25.24
N THR A 257 -8.69 13.33 -25.24
CA THR A 257 -7.78 14.45 -25.58
C THR A 257 -7.21 15.21 -24.42
N GLU A 258 -7.96 15.53 -23.37
CA GLU A 258 -7.47 16.28 -22.18
C GLU A 258 -8.37 16.03 -20.95
N PRO A 259 -7.88 16.34 -19.73
CA PRO A 259 -8.70 16.27 -18.52
C PRO A 259 -9.92 17.18 -18.69
N LEU A 260 -11.12 16.61 -18.54
CA LEU A 260 -12.38 17.33 -18.56
C LEU A 260 -12.55 18.15 -17.27
N SER A 261 -13.15 19.33 -17.38
CA SER A 261 -13.60 20.06 -16.19
C SER A 261 -14.82 19.38 -15.56
N GLU A 262 -15.05 19.59 -14.27
CA GLU A 262 -16.23 19.05 -13.57
C GLU A 262 -17.55 19.55 -14.18
N GLY A 263 -17.56 20.79 -14.68
CA GLY A 263 -18.72 21.36 -15.39
C GLY A 263 -19.01 20.67 -16.72
N GLU A 264 -17.98 20.32 -17.50
CA GLU A 264 -18.13 19.56 -18.75
C GLU A 264 -18.67 18.15 -18.49
N LEU A 265 -18.12 17.44 -17.51
CA LEU A 265 -18.61 16.11 -17.12
C LEU A 265 -20.07 16.16 -16.67
N THR A 266 -20.46 17.17 -15.90
CA THR A 266 -21.83 17.34 -15.44
C THR A 266 -22.78 17.57 -16.61
N ALA A 267 -22.45 18.48 -17.54
CA ALA A 267 -23.25 18.72 -18.72
C ALA A 267 -23.40 17.49 -19.62
N MET A 268 -22.31 16.74 -19.80
CA MET A 268 -22.34 15.46 -20.54
C MET A 268 -23.25 14.43 -19.86
N ILE A 269 -23.16 14.28 -18.55
CA ILE A 269 -24.00 13.35 -17.79
C ILE A 269 -25.47 13.72 -17.92
N GLU A 270 -25.83 14.99 -17.72
CA GLU A 270 -27.21 15.46 -17.83
C GLU A 270 -27.81 15.20 -19.22
N THR A 271 -27.02 15.46 -20.27
CA THR A 271 -27.45 15.18 -21.65
C THR A 271 -27.61 13.69 -21.93
N TYR A 272 -26.64 12.85 -21.43
CA TYR A 272 -26.71 11.41 -21.59
C TYR A 272 -27.87 10.78 -20.81
N ASP A 273 -28.16 11.25 -19.59
CA ASP A 273 -29.32 10.80 -18.80
C ASP A 273 -30.63 11.01 -19.55
N GLN A 274 -30.85 12.21 -20.15
CA GLN A 274 -32.03 12.51 -20.92
C GLN A 274 -32.17 11.61 -22.15
N ILE A 275 -31.08 11.37 -22.88
CA ILE A 275 -31.09 10.53 -24.06
C ILE A 275 -31.32 9.07 -23.68
N VAL A 276 -30.69 8.58 -22.61
CA VAL A 276 -30.86 7.19 -22.14
C VAL A 276 -32.32 6.96 -21.74
N GLU A 277 -32.99 7.92 -21.10
CA GLU A 277 -34.40 7.81 -20.77
C GLU A 277 -35.28 7.63 -22.04
N ILE A 278 -34.96 8.34 -23.14
CA ILE A 278 -35.63 8.16 -24.44
C ILE A 278 -35.30 6.80 -25.07
N LEU A 279 -34.04 6.37 -24.98
CA LEU A 279 -33.60 5.12 -25.58
C LEU A 279 -34.17 3.87 -24.85
N GLU A 280 -34.59 3.99 -23.63
CA GLU A 280 -35.22 2.94 -22.86
C GLU A 280 -36.71 2.74 -23.16
N ASP A 281 -37.35 3.74 -23.76
CA ASP A 281 -38.73 3.59 -24.29
C ASP A 281 -38.65 2.88 -25.64
N GLU A 282 -38.94 1.56 -25.68
CA GLU A 282 -38.93 0.75 -26.90
C GLU A 282 -39.76 1.35 -28.03
N THR A 283 -40.77 2.18 -27.73
CA THR A 283 -41.64 2.82 -28.74
C THR A 283 -41.05 4.08 -29.35
N GLN A 284 -40.09 4.70 -28.71
CA GLN A 284 -39.44 5.98 -29.08
C GLN A 284 -37.97 5.84 -29.44
N ASN A 285 -37.36 4.68 -29.14
CA ASN A 285 -35.94 4.45 -29.37
C ASN A 285 -35.54 4.55 -30.84
N PRO A 286 -34.78 5.59 -31.22
CA PRO A 286 -34.33 5.78 -32.60
C PRO A 286 -33.08 4.94 -32.94
N LEU A 287 -32.45 4.33 -31.92
CA LEU A 287 -31.23 3.51 -32.03
C LEU A 287 -31.55 2.02 -31.81
N GLY A 288 -30.67 1.13 -32.25
CA GLY A 288 -30.82 -0.30 -31.98
C GLY A 288 -30.41 -0.66 -30.56
N GLU A 289 -30.83 -1.86 -30.11
CA GLU A 289 -30.49 -2.38 -28.76
C GLU A 289 -29.00 -2.31 -28.46
N SER A 290 -28.14 -2.70 -29.40
CA SER A 290 -26.69 -2.66 -29.23
C SER A 290 -26.15 -1.24 -28.98
N GLU A 291 -26.69 -0.23 -29.67
CA GLU A 291 -26.29 1.16 -29.49
C GLU A 291 -26.77 1.69 -28.12
N THR A 292 -27.96 1.29 -27.67
CA THR A 292 -28.47 1.63 -26.32
C THR A 292 -27.54 1.09 -25.22
N LEU A 293 -26.99 -0.11 -25.38
CA LEU A 293 -26.02 -0.67 -24.43
C LEU A 293 -24.72 0.13 -24.40
N ASP A 294 -24.26 0.64 -25.56
CA ASP A 294 -23.09 1.53 -25.60
C ASP A 294 -23.34 2.86 -24.90
N TRP A 295 -24.54 3.43 -25.01
CA TRP A 295 -24.92 4.64 -24.29
C TRP A 295 -24.93 4.45 -22.76
N LEU A 296 -25.50 3.36 -22.27
CA LEU A 296 -25.47 2.99 -20.85
C LEU A 296 -24.04 2.79 -20.35
N ASN A 297 -23.17 2.18 -21.16
CA ASN A 297 -21.76 2.05 -20.83
C ASN A 297 -21.05 3.41 -20.74
N ASP A 298 -21.31 4.30 -21.70
CA ASP A 298 -20.69 5.62 -21.73
C ASP A 298 -21.17 6.48 -20.55
N LEU A 299 -22.47 6.45 -20.23
CA LEU A 299 -23.02 7.15 -19.05
C LEU A 299 -22.40 6.61 -17.75
N GLY A 300 -22.31 5.30 -17.60
CA GLY A 300 -21.60 4.70 -16.45
C GLY A 300 -20.14 5.14 -16.37
N THR A 301 -19.46 5.30 -17.52
CA THR A 301 -18.07 5.78 -17.59
C THR A 301 -17.96 7.25 -17.20
N LEU A 302 -18.88 8.10 -17.63
CA LEU A 302 -18.91 9.52 -17.28
C LEU A 302 -19.08 9.73 -15.75
N HIS A 303 -20.01 9.01 -15.13
CA HIS A 303 -20.18 9.02 -13.68
C HIS A 303 -18.90 8.52 -12.95
N TRP A 304 -18.29 7.45 -13.44
CA TRP A 304 -17.04 6.95 -12.88
C TRP A 304 -15.90 7.97 -13.00
N MET A 305 -15.79 8.67 -14.14
CA MET A 305 -14.76 9.71 -14.33
C MET A 305 -15.00 10.92 -13.41
N ARG A 306 -16.24 11.36 -13.22
CA ARG A 306 -16.59 12.45 -12.30
C ARG A 306 -16.23 12.07 -10.86
N PHE A 307 -16.52 10.84 -10.44
CA PHE A 307 -16.05 10.29 -9.17
C PHE A 307 -14.51 10.39 -9.03
N ARG A 308 -13.78 9.93 -10.04
CA ARG A 308 -12.31 9.94 -10.02
C ARG A 308 -11.74 11.36 -9.94
N GLN A 309 -12.32 12.31 -10.63
CA GLN A 309 -11.91 13.71 -10.57
C GLN A 309 -12.16 14.33 -9.19
N GLN A 310 -13.30 14.05 -8.57
CA GLN A 310 -13.65 14.53 -7.24
C GLN A 310 -12.74 13.93 -6.16
N GLN A 311 -12.23 12.72 -6.34
CA GLN A 311 -11.23 12.11 -5.45
C GLN A 311 -9.91 12.90 -5.43
N LEU A 312 -9.50 13.50 -6.55
CA LEU A 312 -8.28 14.30 -6.62
C LEU A 312 -8.39 15.63 -5.87
N THR A 313 -9.60 16.15 -5.65
CA THR A 313 -9.88 17.45 -4.98
C THR A 313 -10.02 17.33 -3.46
N ALA A 314 -9.70 16.18 -2.84
CA ALA A 314 -9.66 15.94 -1.39
C ALA A 314 -10.96 16.21 -0.60
N VAL A 315 -12.10 16.23 -1.26
CA VAL A 315 -13.41 16.34 -0.59
C VAL A 315 -14.03 14.95 -0.52
N SER A 316 -14.03 14.34 0.67
CA SER A 316 -14.82 13.12 0.96
C SER A 316 -16.31 13.48 0.85
N ASN A 317 -16.85 13.49 -0.36
CA ASN A 317 -18.19 13.94 -0.62
C ASN A 317 -19.12 12.74 -0.84
N SER A 318 -20.27 12.73 -0.16
CA SER A 318 -21.33 11.75 -0.41
C SER A 318 -21.79 11.75 -1.88
N ALA A 319 -21.63 12.87 -2.58
CA ALA A 319 -21.92 13.01 -4.00
C ALA A 319 -20.96 12.15 -4.87
N ALA A 320 -19.66 12.14 -4.56
CA ALA A 320 -18.70 11.31 -5.29
C ALA A 320 -19.02 9.80 -5.15
N ILE A 321 -19.37 9.35 -3.94
CA ILE A 321 -19.79 7.96 -3.74
C ILE A 321 -21.07 7.63 -4.52
N SER A 322 -22.00 8.58 -4.57
CA SER A 322 -23.23 8.44 -5.37
C SER A 322 -22.93 8.27 -6.86
N ASP A 323 -21.96 9.02 -7.41
CA ASP A 323 -21.54 8.86 -8.80
C ASP A 323 -20.96 7.46 -9.06
N LEU A 324 -20.13 6.96 -8.17
CA LEU A 324 -19.58 5.62 -8.30
C LEU A 324 -20.67 4.54 -8.23
N GLU A 325 -21.67 4.72 -7.38
CA GLU A 325 -22.82 3.82 -7.30
C GLU A 325 -23.70 3.89 -8.56
N GLN A 326 -23.92 5.08 -9.11
CA GLN A 326 -24.63 5.24 -10.38
C GLN A 326 -23.88 4.55 -11.53
N SER A 327 -22.56 4.70 -11.60
CA SER A 327 -21.78 4.01 -12.62
C SER A 327 -21.97 2.49 -12.58
N ILE A 328 -21.98 1.90 -11.39
CA ILE A 328 -22.21 0.46 -11.19
C ILE A 328 -23.63 0.07 -11.66
N ILE A 329 -24.64 0.88 -11.32
CA ILE A 329 -26.03 0.64 -11.70
C ILE A 329 -26.18 0.64 -13.24
N PHE A 330 -25.59 1.62 -13.93
CA PHE A 330 -25.66 1.69 -15.40
C PHE A 330 -24.94 0.53 -16.07
N TYR A 331 -23.76 0.14 -15.60
CA TYR A 331 -23.08 -1.04 -16.13
C TYR A 331 -23.87 -2.33 -15.90
N GLN A 332 -24.47 -2.52 -14.71
CA GLN A 332 -25.32 -3.67 -14.42
C GLN A 332 -26.57 -3.68 -15.30
N LYS A 333 -27.19 -2.53 -15.51
CA LYS A 333 -28.38 -2.38 -16.36
C LYS A 333 -28.07 -2.76 -17.81
N ALA A 334 -26.92 -2.29 -18.33
CA ALA A 334 -26.46 -2.69 -19.65
C ALA A 334 -26.19 -4.20 -19.74
N LEU A 335 -25.59 -4.79 -18.71
CA LEU A 335 -25.27 -6.23 -18.69
C LEU A 335 -26.51 -7.12 -18.63
N VAL A 336 -27.55 -6.73 -17.91
CA VAL A 336 -28.82 -7.46 -17.86
C VAL A 336 -29.49 -7.56 -19.23
N ASN A 337 -29.38 -6.48 -20.02
CA ASN A 337 -30.01 -6.37 -21.34
C ASN A 337 -29.07 -6.82 -22.47
N SER A 338 -27.85 -7.21 -22.19
CA SER A 338 -26.88 -7.66 -23.20
C SER A 338 -26.86 -9.17 -23.39
N ASP A 339 -26.89 -9.64 -24.63
CA ASP A 339 -26.61 -11.03 -24.96
C ASP A 339 -25.10 -11.20 -25.17
N PRO A 340 -24.43 -12.01 -24.35
CA PRO A 340 -22.99 -12.20 -24.46
C PRO A 340 -22.51 -12.80 -25.77
N GLU A 341 -23.37 -13.53 -26.50
CA GLU A 341 -23.00 -14.16 -27.79
C GLU A 341 -23.04 -13.17 -28.95
N THR A 342 -24.05 -12.31 -28.98
CA THR A 342 -24.23 -11.30 -30.04
C THR A 342 -23.45 -10.01 -29.79
N TYR A 343 -23.24 -9.63 -28.55
CA TYR A 343 -22.56 -8.40 -28.13
C TYR A 343 -21.25 -8.69 -27.36
N SER A 344 -20.48 -9.68 -27.79
CA SER A 344 -19.37 -10.24 -27.03
C SER A 344 -18.27 -9.23 -26.64
N SER A 345 -17.84 -8.35 -27.55
CA SER A 345 -16.81 -7.32 -27.28
C SER A 345 -17.34 -6.22 -26.36
N GLY A 346 -18.58 -5.74 -26.59
CA GLY A 346 -19.24 -4.78 -25.71
C GLY A 346 -19.52 -5.34 -24.31
N TYR A 347 -19.97 -6.59 -24.24
CA TYR A 347 -20.16 -7.30 -22.97
C TYR A 347 -18.85 -7.39 -22.16
N ALA A 348 -17.75 -7.76 -22.80
CA ALA A 348 -16.43 -7.81 -22.15
C ALA A 348 -15.98 -6.44 -21.66
N ARG A 349 -16.24 -5.36 -22.43
CA ARG A 349 -15.96 -3.97 -22.02
C ARG A 349 -16.79 -3.55 -20.82
N LEU A 350 -18.09 -3.84 -20.83
CA LEU A 350 -18.98 -3.60 -19.68
C LEU A 350 -18.50 -4.32 -18.41
N GLN A 351 -18.14 -5.58 -18.51
CA GLN A 351 -17.60 -6.35 -17.39
C GLN A 351 -16.27 -5.77 -16.88
N LYS A 352 -15.37 -5.33 -17.78
CA LYS A 352 -14.13 -4.65 -17.40
C LYS A 352 -14.41 -3.36 -16.63
N ASN A 353 -15.32 -2.51 -17.11
CA ASN A 353 -15.68 -1.25 -16.49
C ASN A 353 -16.38 -1.46 -15.14
N LEU A 354 -17.28 -2.42 -15.04
CA LEU A 354 -17.91 -2.82 -13.78
C LEU A 354 -16.86 -3.29 -12.75
N GLY A 355 -15.87 -4.07 -13.18
CA GLY A 355 -14.77 -4.49 -12.35
C GLY A 355 -13.94 -3.31 -11.82
N ALA A 356 -13.71 -2.28 -12.65
CA ALA A 356 -13.01 -1.06 -12.24
C ALA A 356 -13.81 -0.29 -11.19
N ALA A 357 -15.09 -0.08 -11.40
CA ALA A 357 -15.97 0.59 -10.45
C ALA A 357 -16.05 -0.13 -9.10
N TYR A 358 -16.14 -1.46 -9.09
CA TYR A 358 -16.08 -2.23 -7.85
C TYR A 358 -14.72 -2.18 -7.17
N SER A 359 -13.62 -2.12 -7.94
CA SER A 359 -12.27 -1.96 -7.37
C SER A 359 -12.11 -0.62 -6.66
N ASP A 360 -12.65 0.45 -7.23
CA ASP A 360 -12.67 1.77 -6.60
C ASP A 360 -13.61 1.78 -5.37
N LEU A 361 -14.80 1.17 -5.45
CA LEU A 361 -15.72 1.07 -4.32
C LEU A 361 -15.11 0.31 -3.13
N ALA A 362 -14.27 -0.68 -3.42
CA ALA A 362 -13.55 -1.44 -2.41
C ALA A 362 -12.58 -0.59 -1.57
N THR A 363 -12.09 0.53 -2.11
CA THR A 363 -11.23 1.47 -1.35
C THR A 363 -12.01 2.28 -0.33
N ILE A 364 -13.34 2.39 -0.49
CA ILE A 364 -14.22 3.22 0.33
C ILE A 364 -14.96 2.38 1.36
N ARG A 365 -15.56 1.27 0.93
CA ARG A 365 -16.39 0.42 1.79
C ARG A 365 -16.38 -1.05 1.35
N GLU A 366 -16.59 -1.95 2.30
CA GLU A 366 -16.71 -3.40 2.09
C GLU A 366 -15.62 -4.01 1.19
N PRO A 367 -14.32 -3.78 1.50
CA PRO A 367 -13.23 -4.09 0.58
C PRO A 367 -13.25 -5.54 0.08
N VAL A 368 -13.45 -6.50 0.96
CA VAL A 368 -13.43 -7.93 0.59
C VAL A 368 -14.57 -8.29 -0.36
N ASN A 369 -15.77 -7.75 -0.13
CA ASN A 369 -16.95 -8.06 -0.94
C ASN A 369 -16.81 -7.42 -2.34
N ASN A 370 -16.50 -6.13 -2.37
CA ASN A 370 -16.35 -5.41 -3.62
C ASN A 370 -15.17 -5.92 -4.47
N LEU A 371 -14.03 -6.28 -3.86
CA LEU A 371 -12.93 -6.92 -4.59
C LEU A 371 -13.32 -8.28 -5.18
N LYS A 372 -14.14 -9.07 -4.52
CA LYS A 372 -14.66 -10.31 -5.09
C LYS A 372 -15.57 -10.06 -6.29
N GLN A 373 -16.41 -9.02 -6.25
CA GLN A 373 -17.22 -8.61 -7.39
C GLN A 373 -16.35 -8.13 -8.55
N ALA A 374 -15.33 -7.31 -8.27
CA ALA A 374 -14.36 -6.86 -9.26
C ALA A 374 -13.65 -8.04 -9.94
N ILE A 375 -13.16 -9.00 -9.16
CA ILE A 375 -12.50 -10.21 -9.65
C ILE A 375 -13.44 -11.04 -10.54
N ALA A 376 -14.70 -11.20 -10.14
CA ALA A 376 -15.69 -11.92 -10.94
C ALA A 376 -15.93 -11.23 -12.29
N ALA A 377 -16.13 -9.91 -12.28
CA ALA A 377 -16.34 -9.12 -13.49
C ALA A 377 -15.11 -9.15 -14.42
N TYR A 378 -13.90 -8.92 -13.91
CA TYR A 378 -12.68 -9.01 -14.71
C TYR A 378 -12.42 -10.42 -15.26
N THR A 379 -12.73 -11.46 -14.48
CA THR A 379 -12.57 -12.85 -14.93
C THR A 379 -13.51 -13.13 -16.12
N GLU A 380 -14.73 -12.65 -16.05
CA GLU A 380 -15.70 -12.79 -17.12
C GLU A 380 -15.27 -12.00 -18.35
N ALA A 381 -14.84 -10.75 -18.20
CA ALA A 381 -14.29 -9.93 -19.29
C ALA A 381 -13.12 -10.64 -20.00
N THR A 382 -12.17 -11.20 -19.25
CA THR A 382 -11.01 -11.90 -19.84
C THR A 382 -11.40 -13.15 -20.62
N ARG A 383 -12.47 -13.85 -20.20
CA ARG A 383 -12.99 -15.02 -20.92
C ARG A 383 -13.46 -14.65 -22.33
N TYR A 384 -14.19 -13.55 -22.48
CA TYR A 384 -14.69 -13.09 -23.76
C TYR A 384 -13.61 -12.47 -24.65
N PHE A 385 -12.72 -11.64 -24.12
CA PHE A 385 -11.59 -11.13 -24.91
C PHE A 385 -10.67 -12.25 -25.42
N GLN A 386 -10.49 -13.32 -24.63
CA GLN A 386 -9.70 -14.48 -25.08
C GLN A 386 -10.42 -15.26 -26.18
N ALA A 387 -11.74 -15.46 -26.08
CA ALA A 387 -12.54 -16.17 -27.08
C ALA A 387 -12.55 -15.41 -28.41
N SER A 388 -12.74 -14.09 -28.38
CA SER A 388 -12.69 -13.21 -29.56
C SER A 388 -11.35 -13.34 -30.30
N ARG A 389 -10.23 -13.32 -29.58
CA ARG A 389 -8.89 -13.50 -30.15
C ARG A 389 -8.73 -14.85 -30.91
N VAL A 390 -9.25 -15.91 -30.33
CA VAL A 390 -9.17 -17.26 -30.97
C VAL A 390 -10.01 -17.33 -32.24
N GLN A 391 -11.22 -16.77 -32.24
CA GLN A 391 -12.12 -16.77 -33.41
C GLN A 391 -11.54 -15.99 -34.58
N HIS A 392 -10.82 -14.88 -34.36
CA HIS A 392 -10.26 -14.03 -35.39
C HIS A 392 -8.85 -14.44 -35.86
N SER A 393 -8.24 -15.45 -35.24
CA SER A 393 -6.92 -15.98 -35.63
C SER A 393 -6.93 -16.82 -36.89
N THR A 394 -8.08 -17.03 -37.52
CA THR A 394 -8.18 -17.82 -38.79
C THR A 394 -7.91 -16.97 -40.04
N PRO A 395 -7.13 -17.47 -41.02
CA PRO A 395 -6.45 -16.62 -42.02
C PRO A 395 -7.30 -16.23 -43.23
N LYS A 396 -8.44 -15.57 -43.07
CA LYS A 396 -9.28 -15.21 -44.23
C LYS A 396 -9.40 -13.71 -44.58
N ASN A 397 -8.89 -12.77 -43.74
CA ASN A 397 -8.91 -11.32 -44.05
C ASN A 397 -7.68 -10.58 -43.51
N HIS A 398 -6.73 -10.20 -44.35
CA HIS A 398 -5.35 -9.88 -43.97
C HIS A 398 -5.02 -8.44 -43.50
N SER A 399 -5.90 -7.43 -43.56
CA SER A 399 -5.51 -6.07 -43.14
C SER A 399 -6.36 -5.46 -42.04
N LEU A 400 -7.67 -5.56 -42.11
CA LEU A 400 -8.59 -5.05 -41.06
C LEU A 400 -8.55 -5.91 -39.78
N THR A 401 -8.28 -7.20 -39.93
CA THR A 401 -8.18 -8.17 -38.83
C THR A 401 -6.97 -7.94 -37.92
N ARG A 402 -5.86 -7.42 -38.45
CA ARG A 402 -4.63 -7.25 -37.64
C ARG A 402 -4.76 -6.15 -36.59
N SER A 403 -5.32 -5.01 -36.95
CA SER A 403 -5.59 -3.89 -36.01
C SER A 403 -6.60 -4.30 -34.93
N PHE A 404 -7.68 -4.99 -35.30
CA PHE A 404 -8.68 -5.48 -34.37
C PHE A 404 -8.12 -6.51 -33.39
N ILE A 405 -7.37 -7.52 -33.88
CA ILE A 405 -6.72 -8.53 -33.04
C ILE A 405 -5.73 -7.87 -32.06
N GLN A 406 -5.03 -6.85 -32.50
CA GLN A 406 -4.10 -6.10 -31.67
C GLN A 406 -4.83 -5.31 -30.57
N GLN A 407 -5.93 -4.62 -30.92
CA GLN A 407 -6.75 -3.91 -29.93
C GLN A 407 -7.34 -4.86 -28.89
N GLU A 408 -7.88 -6.00 -29.30
CA GLU A 408 -8.39 -7.04 -28.39
C GLU A 408 -7.28 -7.62 -27.49
N ALA A 409 -6.05 -7.72 -28.00
CA ALA A 409 -4.90 -8.16 -27.19
C ALA A 409 -4.56 -7.16 -26.11
N LEU A 410 -4.59 -5.85 -26.41
CA LEU A 410 -4.37 -4.79 -25.45
C LEU A 410 -5.48 -4.75 -24.38
N GLN A 411 -6.75 -4.89 -24.80
CA GLN A 411 -7.88 -4.96 -23.86
C GLN A 411 -7.76 -6.18 -22.92
N TYR A 412 -7.37 -7.32 -23.45
CA TYR A 412 -7.11 -8.51 -22.65
C TYR A 412 -5.96 -8.28 -21.66
N ALA A 413 -4.83 -7.71 -22.11
CA ALA A 413 -3.67 -7.43 -21.25
C ALA A 413 -4.02 -6.44 -20.14
N SER A 414 -4.70 -5.35 -20.47
CA SER A 414 -5.19 -4.35 -19.50
C SER A 414 -6.15 -4.99 -18.48
N THR A 415 -7.09 -5.82 -18.94
CA THR A 415 -8.04 -6.51 -18.05
C THR A 415 -7.34 -7.52 -17.13
N GLN A 416 -6.37 -8.27 -17.64
CA GLN A 416 -5.55 -9.18 -16.83
C GLN A 416 -4.70 -8.44 -15.80
N ASN A 417 -4.16 -7.26 -16.14
CA ASN A 417 -3.46 -6.40 -15.18
C ASN A 417 -4.41 -5.96 -14.07
N ASN A 418 -5.59 -5.49 -14.40
CA ASN A 418 -6.59 -5.06 -13.42
C ASN A 418 -7.07 -6.23 -12.54
N LEU A 419 -7.25 -7.41 -13.11
CA LEU A 419 -7.54 -8.63 -12.37
C LEU A 419 -6.41 -8.97 -11.39
N GLY A 420 -5.16 -8.85 -11.83
CA GLY A 420 -3.98 -9.03 -10.98
C GLY A 420 -3.97 -8.05 -9.82
N THR A 421 -4.26 -6.77 -10.06
CA THR A 421 -4.35 -5.72 -9.03
C THR A 421 -5.50 -5.98 -8.05
N ALA A 422 -6.66 -6.42 -8.53
CA ALA A 422 -7.78 -6.79 -7.66
C ALA A 422 -7.44 -8.00 -6.75
N TYR A 423 -6.74 -9.01 -7.28
CA TYR A 423 -6.23 -10.11 -6.45
C TYR A 423 -5.16 -9.64 -5.47
N TRP A 424 -4.26 -8.74 -5.87
CA TRP A 424 -3.24 -8.18 -4.99
C TRP A 424 -3.89 -7.38 -3.84
N ASN A 425 -4.89 -6.54 -4.13
CA ASN A 425 -5.67 -5.83 -3.10
C ASN A 425 -6.41 -6.80 -2.17
N LEU A 426 -7.00 -7.87 -2.71
CA LEU A 426 -7.68 -8.88 -1.90
C LEU A 426 -6.70 -9.65 -1.00
N ALA A 427 -5.47 -9.85 -1.47
CA ALA A 427 -4.41 -10.48 -0.68
C ALA A 427 -4.04 -9.68 0.57
N GLN A 428 -4.19 -8.34 0.54
CA GLN A 428 -3.98 -7.50 1.72
C GLN A 428 -5.06 -7.71 2.79
N GLN A 429 -6.21 -8.26 2.40
CA GLN A 429 -7.36 -8.45 3.28
C GLN A 429 -7.47 -9.89 3.80
N ILE A 430 -7.38 -10.86 2.91
CA ILE A 430 -7.59 -12.28 3.22
C ILE A 430 -6.69 -13.18 2.37
N GLN A 431 -6.28 -14.32 2.95
CA GLN A 431 -5.56 -15.42 2.26
C GLN A 431 -4.41 -14.94 1.33
N PRO A 432 -3.41 -14.19 1.85
CA PRO A 432 -2.43 -13.47 1.04
C PRO A 432 -1.71 -14.39 0.03
N ILE A 433 -1.25 -15.55 0.44
CA ILE A 433 -0.46 -16.45 -0.43
C ILE A 433 -1.26 -16.88 -1.66
N ASN A 434 -2.53 -17.25 -1.50
CA ASN A 434 -3.36 -17.73 -2.59
C ASN A 434 -3.66 -16.61 -3.60
N HIS A 435 -4.05 -15.45 -3.07
CA HIS A 435 -4.40 -14.31 -3.92
C HIS A 435 -3.17 -13.67 -4.59
N LEU A 436 -2.01 -13.63 -3.92
CA LEU A 436 -0.76 -13.18 -4.57
C LEU A 436 -0.32 -14.11 -5.69
N LYS A 437 -0.46 -15.43 -5.53
CA LYS A 437 -0.22 -16.37 -6.64
C LYS A 437 -1.19 -16.15 -7.81
N ALA A 438 -2.45 -15.85 -7.53
CA ALA A 438 -3.43 -15.52 -8.57
C ALA A 438 -3.08 -14.18 -9.26
N ALA A 439 -2.64 -13.16 -8.51
CA ALA A 439 -2.17 -11.90 -9.06
C ALA A 439 -0.97 -12.10 -10.01
N ILE A 440 0.05 -12.84 -9.56
CA ILE A 440 1.23 -13.17 -10.38
C ILE A 440 0.81 -13.87 -11.69
N ALA A 441 -0.11 -14.84 -11.61
CA ALA A 441 -0.60 -15.54 -12.79
C ALA A 441 -1.35 -14.60 -13.76
N ALA A 442 -2.13 -13.66 -13.27
CA ALA A 442 -2.83 -12.67 -14.08
C ALA A 442 -1.84 -11.70 -14.74
N TYR A 443 -0.90 -11.12 -14.00
CA TYR A 443 0.13 -10.24 -14.57
C TYR A 443 1.00 -10.95 -15.62
N THR A 444 1.36 -12.22 -15.37
CA THR A 444 2.11 -13.03 -16.35
C THR A 444 1.32 -13.21 -17.64
N LYS A 445 0.01 -13.46 -17.57
CA LYS A 445 -0.86 -13.54 -18.76
C LYS A 445 -0.97 -12.19 -19.48
N ALA A 446 -1.03 -11.08 -18.74
CA ALA A 446 -1.04 -9.75 -19.32
C ALA A 446 0.22 -9.50 -20.15
N LEU A 447 1.40 -9.82 -19.62
CA LEU A 447 2.70 -9.66 -20.31
C LEU A 447 2.83 -10.50 -21.58
N GLN A 448 2.18 -11.67 -21.64
CA GLN A 448 2.18 -12.51 -22.85
C GLN A 448 1.46 -11.85 -24.05
N CYS A 449 0.65 -10.85 -23.80
CA CYS A 449 -0.18 -10.17 -24.78
C CYS A 449 0.17 -8.69 -24.96
N CYS A 450 1.05 -8.14 -24.13
CA CYS A 450 1.55 -6.77 -24.23
C CYS A 450 2.91 -6.77 -24.92
N ASP A 451 3.01 -6.11 -26.09
CA ASP A 451 4.27 -5.95 -26.82
C ASP A 451 4.95 -4.65 -26.40
N PRO A 452 6.14 -4.71 -25.77
CA PRO A 452 6.83 -3.52 -25.29
C PRO A 452 7.24 -2.53 -26.40
N ASN A 453 7.26 -2.98 -27.69
CA ASN A 453 7.53 -2.08 -28.82
C ASN A 453 6.31 -1.25 -29.21
N GLN A 454 5.12 -1.62 -28.74
CA GLN A 454 3.87 -0.93 -29.06
C GLN A 454 3.38 -0.08 -27.90
N ASP A 455 3.46 -0.60 -26.67
CA ASP A 455 3.09 0.09 -25.45
C ASP A 455 4.11 -0.21 -24.35
N ALA A 456 5.23 0.50 -24.42
CA ALA A 456 6.34 0.34 -23.51
C ALA A 456 5.98 0.69 -22.05
N LEU A 457 5.14 1.71 -21.85
CA LEU A 457 4.77 2.17 -20.50
C LEU A 457 3.79 1.21 -19.84
N GLN A 458 2.80 0.68 -20.57
CA GLN A 458 1.89 -0.34 -20.07
C GLN A 458 2.65 -1.64 -19.72
N TYR A 459 3.57 -2.06 -20.61
CA TYR A 459 4.41 -3.22 -20.34
C TYR A 459 5.22 -3.05 -19.07
N ALA A 460 5.85 -1.89 -18.90
CA ALA A 460 6.63 -1.57 -17.69
C ALA A 460 5.77 -1.48 -16.43
N MET A 461 4.55 -0.96 -16.53
CA MET A 461 3.59 -0.94 -15.43
C MET A 461 3.25 -2.36 -14.97
N ILE A 462 2.92 -3.26 -15.90
CA ILE A 462 2.61 -4.66 -15.58
C ILE A 462 3.83 -5.35 -14.96
N GLN A 463 5.05 -5.08 -15.45
CA GLN A 463 6.29 -5.60 -14.86
C GLN A 463 6.49 -5.09 -13.41
N THR A 464 6.23 -3.80 -13.15
CA THR A 464 6.31 -3.26 -11.79
C THR A 464 5.30 -3.94 -10.85
N ASN A 465 4.05 -4.13 -11.31
CA ASN A 465 3.01 -4.81 -10.54
C ASN A 465 3.37 -6.27 -10.26
N LEU A 466 3.93 -6.97 -11.25
CA LEU A 466 4.43 -8.34 -11.10
C LEU A 466 5.55 -8.41 -10.06
N GLY A 467 6.53 -7.49 -10.15
CA GLY A 467 7.61 -7.38 -9.17
C GLY A 467 7.09 -7.16 -7.75
N THR A 468 6.10 -6.26 -7.60
CA THR A 468 5.43 -6.00 -6.33
C THR A 468 4.72 -7.25 -5.79
N ALA A 469 4.02 -7.99 -6.64
CA ALA A 469 3.34 -9.22 -6.22
C ALA A 469 4.34 -10.32 -5.80
N TYR A 470 5.48 -10.47 -6.49
CA TYR A 470 6.54 -11.39 -6.06
C TYR A 470 7.16 -10.97 -4.72
N TRP A 471 7.45 -9.69 -4.55
CA TRP A 471 7.99 -9.17 -3.31
C TRP A 471 7.03 -9.39 -2.13
N ASN A 472 5.72 -9.07 -2.31
CA ASN A 472 4.70 -9.34 -1.29
C ASN A 472 4.60 -10.83 -0.97
N LEU A 473 4.64 -11.71 -1.98
CA LEU A 473 4.61 -13.16 -1.74
C LEU A 473 5.83 -13.62 -0.94
N ALA A 474 7.00 -13.02 -1.16
CA ALA A 474 8.22 -13.31 -0.39
C ALA A 474 8.10 -12.92 1.09
N GLN A 475 7.26 -11.95 1.45
CA GLN A 475 6.98 -11.59 2.84
C GLN A 475 6.18 -12.68 3.57
N HIS A 476 5.29 -13.37 2.86
CA HIS A 476 4.45 -14.43 3.42
C HIS A 476 5.06 -15.84 3.27
N SER A 477 5.93 -16.01 2.31
CA SER A 477 6.64 -17.25 2.02
C SER A 477 8.09 -16.91 1.67
N PRO A 478 8.96 -16.74 2.68
CA PRO A 478 10.34 -16.31 2.48
C PRO A 478 11.07 -17.19 1.47
N SER A 479 11.52 -16.56 0.37
CA SER A 479 12.22 -17.24 -0.71
C SER A 479 13.12 -16.25 -1.45
N GLU A 480 14.39 -16.57 -1.52
CA GLU A 480 15.36 -15.79 -2.30
C GLU A 480 14.96 -15.69 -3.77
N GLN A 481 14.44 -16.77 -4.34
CA GLN A 481 13.98 -16.80 -5.74
C GLN A 481 12.83 -15.81 -5.99
N LEU A 482 11.90 -15.66 -5.06
CA LEU A 482 10.81 -14.69 -5.20
C LEU A 482 11.32 -13.25 -5.20
N LEU A 483 12.31 -12.94 -4.35
CA LEU A 483 12.94 -11.62 -4.32
C LEU A 483 13.77 -11.38 -5.60
N GLN A 484 14.46 -12.38 -6.11
CA GLN A 484 15.17 -12.28 -7.39
C GLN A 484 14.22 -12.05 -8.55
N ASN A 485 13.06 -12.75 -8.60
CA ASN A 485 12.03 -12.52 -9.61
C ASN A 485 11.44 -11.10 -9.51
N ALA A 486 11.25 -10.57 -8.29
CA ALA A 486 10.81 -9.19 -8.09
C ALA A 486 11.83 -8.18 -8.64
N ILE A 487 13.11 -8.36 -8.33
CA ILE A 487 14.20 -7.52 -8.80
C ILE A 487 14.29 -7.55 -10.32
N GLU A 488 14.21 -8.72 -10.94
CA GLU A 488 14.23 -8.87 -12.40
C GLU A 488 13.07 -8.13 -13.06
N ALA A 489 11.86 -8.27 -12.53
CA ALA A 489 10.69 -7.57 -13.04
C ALA A 489 10.84 -6.03 -12.94
N TYR A 490 11.34 -5.51 -11.82
CA TYR A 490 11.60 -4.07 -11.67
C TYR A 490 12.71 -3.59 -12.62
N GLN A 491 13.78 -4.37 -12.81
CA GLN A 491 14.85 -4.03 -13.74
C GLN A 491 14.36 -3.99 -15.19
N VAL A 492 13.48 -4.91 -15.58
CA VAL A 492 12.84 -4.90 -16.90
C VAL A 492 11.93 -3.66 -17.04
N ALA A 493 11.15 -3.31 -16.02
CA ALA A 493 10.32 -2.10 -16.04
C ALA A 493 11.16 -0.83 -16.25
N LEU A 494 12.31 -0.72 -15.58
CA LEU A 494 13.21 0.43 -15.67
C LEU A 494 13.89 0.59 -17.03
N GLN A 495 13.85 -0.40 -17.91
CA GLN A 495 14.32 -0.25 -19.30
C GLN A 495 13.42 0.69 -20.11
N TYR A 496 12.15 0.81 -19.71
CA TYR A 496 11.13 1.60 -20.41
C TYR A 496 10.70 2.84 -19.59
N ARG A 497 10.66 2.73 -18.26
CA ARG A 497 10.42 3.85 -17.33
C ARG A 497 11.74 4.54 -17.03
N THR A 498 12.17 5.44 -17.93
CA THR A 498 13.39 6.23 -17.74
C THR A 498 13.08 7.55 -17.06
N PRO A 499 14.10 8.24 -16.49
CA PRO A 499 13.91 9.59 -15.94
C PRO A 499 13.28 10.58 -16.93
N ASP A 500 13.54 10.42 -18.22
CA ASP A 500 13.06 11.31 -19.27
C ASP A 500 11.65 10.96 -19.74
N SER A 501 11.29 9.67 -19.78
CA SER A 501 9.99 9.21 -20.31
C SER A 501 8.87 9.19 -19.26
N ALA A 502 9.18 8.81 -18.03
CA ALA A 502 8.20 8.65 -16.95
C ALA A 502 8.88 8.83 -15.57
N PRO A 503 9.29 10.06 -15.20
CA PRO A 503 10.13 10.30 -14.02
C PRO A 503 9.50 9.84 -12.71
N ALA A 504 8.19 10.07 -12.52
CA ALA A 504 7.48 9.64 -11.30
C ALA A 504 7.40 8.11 -11.19
N ALA A 505 7.05 7.44 -12.29
CA ALA A 505 6.99 5.98 -12.35
C ALA A 505 8.39 5.34 -12.24
N CYS A 506 9.43 6.00 -12.79
CA CYS A 506 10.82 5.60 -12.61
C CYS A 506 11.21 5.67 -11.12
N ALA A 507 10.95 6.80 -10.45
CA ALA A 507 11.26 6.99 -9.04
C ALA A 507 10.57 5.93 -8.16
N ASN A 508 9.28 5.65 -8.40
CA ASN A 508 8.54 4.61 -7.71
C ASN A 508 9.17 3.22 -7.91
N THR A 509 9.49 2.86 -9.17
CA THR A 509 10.09 1.56 -9.47
C THR A 509 11.49 1.42 -8.85
N GLN A 510 12.29 2.50 -8.83
CA GLN A 510 13.59 2.53 -8.16
C GLN A 510 13.47 2.34 -6.63
N ASN A 511 12.49 3.01 -5.99
CA ASN A 511 12.23 2.81 -4.57
C ASN A 511 11.87 1.34 -4.27
N ASN A 512 10.99 0.73 -5.08
CA ASN A 512 10.60 -0.67 -4.92
C ASN A 512 11.77 -1.64 -5.15
N LEU A 513 12.63 -1.34 -6.12
CA LEU A 513 13.86 -2.09 -6.37
C LEU A 513 14.81 -2.02 -5.17
N GLY A 514 14.95 -0.83 -4.56
CA GLY A 514 15.74 -0.64 -3.33
C GLY A 514 15.24 -1.50 -2.19
N ILE A 515 13.91 -1.53 -1.96
CA ILE A 515 13.25 -2.35 -0.94
C ILE A 515 13.54 -3.84 -1.21
N ALA A 516 13.41 -4.31 -2.45
CA ALA A 516 13.64 -5.70 -2.81
C ALA A 516 15.10 -6.11 -2.58
N TYR A 517 16.08 -5.28 -2.96
CA TYR A 517 17.49 -5.53 -2.69
C TYR A 517 17.80 -5.56 -1.18
N TRP A 518 17.20 -4.66 -0.40
CA TRP A 518 17.38 -4.64 1.04
C TRP A 518 16.87 -5.93 1.69
N HIS A 519 15.69 -6.42 1.30
CA HIS A 519 15.15 -7.69 1.79
C HIS A 519 16.02 -8.87 1.37
N LEU A 520 16.53 -8.87 0.14
CA LEU A 520 17.43 -9.91 -0.34
C LEU A 520 18.74 -9.92 0.46
N ALA A 521 19.30 -8.73 0.76
CA ALA A 521 20.48 -8.61 1.60
C ALA A 521 20.26 -9.21 2.99
N ASN A 522 19.09 -9.01 3.59
CA ASN A 522 18.78 -9.51 4.93
C ASN A 522 18.53 -11.02 4.97
N GLN A 523 18.08 -11.62 3.86
CA GLN A 523 17.89 -13.08 3.78
C GLN A 523 19.17 -13.84 3.41
N HIS A 524 20.12 -13.17 2.76
CA HIS A 524 21.32 -13.82 2.24
C HIS A 524 22.34 -14.10 3.34
N GLN A 525 22.93 -15.32 3.36
CA GLN A 525 23.90 -15.72 4.40
C GLN A 525 25.33 -15.28 4.09
N ASP A 526 25.68 -15.16 2.81
CA ASP A 526 27.03 -14.73 2.40
C ASP A 526 27.20 -13.22 2.64
N THR A 527 28.19 -12.91 3.47
CA THR A 527 28.52 -11.54 3.89
C THR A 527 28.91 -10.63 2.72
N GLN A 528 29.62 -11.15 1.72
CA GLN A 528 30.03 -10.37 0.56
C GLN A 528 28.85 -10.03 -0.33
N MET A 529 27.95 -10.99 -0.56
CA MET A 529 26.72 -10.77 -1.30
C MET A 529 25.77 -9.81 -0.57
N ARG A 530 25.67 -9.88 0.76
CA ARG A 530 24.92 -8.89 1.56
C ARG A 530 25.38 -7.46 1.29
N VAL A 531 26.71 -7.22 1.36
CA VAL A 531 27.26 -5.89 1.07
C VAL A 531 26.90 -5.44 -0.35
N GLN A 532 27.01 -6.33 -1.34
CA GLN A 532 26.66 -5.99 -2.73
C GLN A 532 25.18 -5.62 -2.88
N PHE A 533 24.28 -6.38 -2.23
CA PHE A 533 22.84 -6.08 -2.29
C PHE A 533 22.50 -4.80 -1.53
N LEU A 534 23.12 -4.52 -0.37
CA LEU A 534 22.95 -3.26 0.34
C LEU A 534 23.42 -2.06 -0.50
N MET A 535 24.54 -2.18 -1.19
CA MET A 535 25.03 -1.12 -2.09
C MET A 535 24.09 -0.89 -3.28
N LYS A 536 23.50 -1.96 -3.85
CA LYS A 536 22.48 -1.85 -4.88
C LYS A 536 21.19 -1.20 -4.36
N ALA A 537 20.78 -1.53 -3.12
CA ALA A 537 19.64 -0.90 -2.48
C ALA A 537 19.87 0.62 -2.30
N ILE A 538 21.05 1.00 -1.80
CA ILE A 538 21.47 2.40 -1.63
C ILE A 538 21.36 3.14 -2.97
N ALA A 539 22.01 2.63 -4.03
CA ALA A 539 21.98 3.26 -5.34
C ALA A 539 20.56 3.44 -5.91
N ALA A 540 19.69 2.46 -5.70
CA ALA A 540 18.29 2.53 -6.14
C ALA A 540 17.50 3.60 -5.36
N TYR A 541 17.66 3.67 -4.02
CA TYR A 541 17.00 4.70 -3.20
C TYR A 541 17.53 6.11 -3.52
N GLU A 542 18.84 6.27 -3.70
CA GLU A 542 19.44 7.55 -4.10
C GLU A 542 18.87 8.02 -5.44
N THR A 543 18.81 7.14 -6.45
CA THR A 543 18.20 7.46 -7.74
C THR A 543 16.73 7.85 -7.59
N ALA A 544 15.97 7.16 -6.75
CA ALA A 544 14.56 7.52 -6.49
C ALA A 544 14.43 8.90 -5.87
N LEU A 545 15.26 9.23 -4.87
CA LEU A 545 15.25 10.52 -4.17
C LEU A 545 15.74 11.69 -5.04
N ASP A 546 16.69 11.45 -5.94
CA ASP A 546 17.18 12.47 -6.88
C ASP A 546 16.06 12.88 -7.86
N LEU A 547 15.27 11.90 -8.34
CA LEU A 547 14.12 12.18 -9.19
C LEU A 547 13.00 12.94 -8.44
N VAL A 548 12.79 12.63 -7.16
CA VAL A 548 11.80 13.32 -6.33
C VAL A 548 12.03 14.84 -6.24
N GLN A 549 13.28 15.30 -6.34
CA GLN A 549 13.60 16.73 -6.29
C GLN A 549 13.02 17.53 -7.47
N GLN A 550 12.71 16.85 -8.57
CA GLN A 550 12.17 17.43 -9.80
C GLN A 550 10.65 17.27 -9.92
N LEU A 551 10.01 16.57 -8.97
CA LEU A 551 8.59 16.20 -9.02
C LEU A 551 7.80 16.92 -7.93
N SER A 552 6.52 17.21 -8.22
CA SER A 552 5.57 17.65 -7.19
C SER A 552 5.16 16.48 -6.30
N SER A 553 4.79 16.77 -5.06
CA SER A 553 4.31 15.74 -4.12
C SER A 553 3.07 14.99 -4.60
N ALA A 554 2.23 15.63 -5.42
CA ALA A 554 1.03 15.03 -6.01
C ALA A 554 1.35 13.95 -7.07
N GLN A 555 2.55 13.97 -7.66
CA GLN A 555 2.99 12.99 -8.66
C GLN A 555 3.63 11.75 -8.06
N LEU A 556 3.85 11.73 -6.73
CA LEU A 556 4.55 10.65 -6.06
C LEU A 556 3.57 9.61 -5.50
N SER A 557 3.77 8.35 -5.84
CA SER A 557 3.03 7.21 -5.30
C SER A 557 3.68 6.59 -4.05
N PHE A 558 4.82 7.12 -3.59
CA PHE A 558 5.53 6.67 -2.39
C PHE A 558 5.91 7.85 -1.50
N ASP A 559 6.26 7.56 -0.24
CA ASP A 559 6.67 8.58 0.72
C ASP A 559 8.21 8.78 0.68
N PRO A 560 8.69 9.96 0.25
CA PRO A 560 10.13 10.26 0.27
C PRO A 560 10.75 10.22 1.67
N GLY A 561 9.99 10.51 2.73
CA GLY A 561 10.44 10.40 4.11
C GLY A 561 10.72 8.96 4.51
N ALA A 562 9.84 8.02 4.11
CA ALA A 562 10.06 6.59 4.28
C ALA A 562 11.29 6.11 3.48
N THR A 563 11.45 6.59 2.24
CA THR A 563 12.62 6.25 1.41
C THR A 563 13.92 6.74 2.05
N HIS A 564 13.95 7.95 2.61
CA HIS A 564 15.09 8.43 3.38
C HIS A 564 15.39 7.52 4.58
N ASN A 565 14.39 7.07 5.33
CA ASN A 565 14.59 6.13 6.43
C ASN A 565 15.14 4.78 5.96
N ASN A 566 14.64 4.24 4.85
CA ASN A 566 15.10 2.98 4.28
C ASN A 566 16.55 3.08 3.79
N LEU A 567 16.91 4.19 3.15
CA LEU A 567 18.27 4.50 2.75
C LEU A 567 19.19 4.62 3.98
N GLY A 568 18.74 5.32 5.02
CA GLY A 568 19.43 5.40 6.30
C GLY A 568 19.66 4.04 6.94
N LEU A 569 18.66 3.13 6.89
CA LEU A 569 18.81 1.76 7.36
C LEU A 569 19.84 0.96 6.57
N ALA A 570 19.85 1.07 5.25
CA ALA A 570 20.84 0.38 4.42
C ALA A 570 22.27 0.83 4.77
N HIS A 571 22.49 2.13 4.94
CA HIS A 571 23.75 2.68 5.41
C HIS A 571 24.09 2.26 6.86
N TYR A 572 23.10 2.26 7.76
CA TYR A 572 23.27 1.80 9.14
C TYR A 572 23.77 0.35 9.20
N HIS A 573 23.22 -0.55 8.38
CA HIS A 573 23.67 -1.93 8.28
C HIS A 573 25.13 -2.05 7.85
N LEU A 574 25.54 -1.27 6.82
CA LEU A 574 26.95 -1.24 6.39
C LEU A 574 27.86 -0.68 7.48
N GLY A 575 27.42 0.32 8.21
CA GLY A 575 28.20 0.98 9.26
C GLY A 575 28.33 0.18 10.56
N THR A 576 27.37 -0.70 10.87
CA THR A 576 27.35 -1.42 12.16
C THR A 576 27.85 -2.85 12.09
N GLN A 577 27.79 -3.49 10.92
CA GLN A 577 28.24 -4.85 10.75
C GLN A 577 29.74 -4.87 10.36
N HIS A 578 30.51 -5.75 11.02
CA HIS A 578 31.94 -5.90 10.78
C HIS A 578 32.15 -6.75 9.52
N TYR A 579 31.99 -6.15 8.36
CA TYR A 579 32.29 -6.80 7.10
C TYR A 579 33.82 -6.84 6.88
N PRO A 580 34.40 -7.99 6.50
CA PRO A 580 35.85 -8.16 6.38
C PRO A 580 36.55 -7.18 5.44
N ASN A 581 35.80 -6.70 4.43
CA ASN A 581 36.31 -5.83 3.37
C ASN A 581 35.95 -4.34 3.58
N LEU A 582 35.34 -3.97 4.72
CA LEU A 582 34.95 -2.59 5.00
C LEU A 582 35.84 -1.98 6.08
N ALA A 583 36.65 -0.97 5.71
CA ALA A 583 37.53 -0.28 6.64
C ALA A 583 36.73 0.48 7.72
N PRO A 584 37.32 0.73 8.92
CA PRO A 584 36.65 1.53 9.95
C PRO A 584 36.22 2.92 9.49
N ALA A 585 37.03 3.56 8.64
CA ALA A 585 36.70 4.88 8.06
C ALA A 585 35.45 4.79 7.16
N ASP A 586 35.30 3.73 6.37
CA ASP A 586 34.14 3.52 5.51
C ASP A 586 32.89 3.23 6.35
N ARG A 587 33.02 2.47 7.44
CA ARG A 587 31.90 2.25 8.38
C ARG A 587 31.39 3.54 8.99
N MET A 588 32.31 4.42 9.41
CA MET A 588 31.93 5.73 9.95
C MET A 588 31.30 6.63 8.90
N SER A 589 31.77 6.57 7.64
CA SER A 589 31.14 7.26 6.52
C SER A 589 29.70 6.80 6.32
N HIS A 590 29.43 5.49 6.34
CA HIS A 590 28.09 4.96 6.26
C HIS A 590 27.22 5.35 7.46
N LEU A 591 27.74 5.38 8.69
CA LEU A 591 27.00 5.86 9.86
C LEU A 591 26.63 7.35 9.74
N ASN A 592 27.51 8.19 9.21
CA ASN A 592 27.21 9.61 8.95
C ASN A 592 26.15 9.76 7.85
N ALA A 593 26.19 8.96 6.80
CA ALA A 593 25.14 8.94 5.77
C ALA A 593 23.79 8.47 6.35
N ALA A 594 23.79 7.43 7.19
CA ALA A 594 22.60 6.96 7.89
C ALA A 594 21.98 8.08 8.74
N LEU A 595 22.81 8.77 9.52
CA LEU A 595 22.40 9.91 10.35
C LEU A 595 21.74 11.01 9.50
N HIS A 596 22.38 11.37 8.39
CA HIS A 596 21.86 12.38 7.46
C HIS A 596 20.46 11.98 6.95
N HIS A 597 20.32 10.75 6.45
CA HIS A 597 19.04 10.33 5.86
C HIS A 597 17.92 10.17 6.90
N HIS A 598 18.19 9.68 8.10
CA HIS A 598 17.17 9.66 9.17
C HIS A 598 16.75 11.08 9.57
N LEU A 599 17.67 12.05 9.58
CA LEU A 599 17.34 13.47 9.78
C LEU A 599 16.45 14.01 8.65
N GLN A 600 16.76 13.72 7.39
CA GLN A 600 15.92 14.13 6.27
C GLN A 600 14.50 13.54 6.38
N GLY A 601 14.36 12.26 6.75
CA GLY A 601 13.08 11.65 7.02
C GLY A 601 12.28 12.40 8.09
N ILE A 602 12.92 12.74 9.24
CA ILE A 602 12.27 13.51 10.31
C ILE A 602 11.82 14.89 9.82
N LEU A 603 12.65 15.58 9.07
CA LEU A 603 12.35 16.93 8.56
C LEU A 603 11.18 16.92 7.56
N LYS A 604 11.09 15.91 6.70
CA LYS A 604 9.95 15.73 5.78
C LYS A 604 8.64 15.56 6.55
N TYR A 605 8.62 14.77 7.61
CA TYR A 605 7.43 14.59 8.45
C TYR A 605 7.06 15.85 9.27
N GLN A 606 8.05 16.69 9.64
CA GLN A 606 7.78 17.97 10.28
C GLN A 606 7.14 18.97 9.32
N GLN A 607 7.54 18.99 8.07
CA GLN A 607 6.97 19.88 7.04
C GLN A 607 5.50 19.55 6.76
N LEU A 608 5.14 18.26 6.74
CA LEU A 608 3.75 17.81 6.56
C LEU A 608 2.84 18.32 7.69
N ASN A 609 3.33 18.34 8.94
CA ASN A 609 2.57 18.80 10.11
C ASN A 609 2.47 20.34 10.20
N SER A 610 3.22 21.09 9.42
CA SER A 610 3.22 22.56 9.49
C SER A 610 2.39 23.24 8.39
N SER A 611 1.82 22.49 7.46
CA SER A 611 0.95 23.02 6.40
C SER A 611 -0.52 22.99 6.86
N PRO A 612 -1.17 24.16 7.13
CA PRO A 612 -2.56 24.19 7.57
C PRO A 612 -3.51 23.95 6.37
N SER A 613 -3.85 22.71 6.10
CA SER A 613 -5.01 22.37 5.27
C SER A 613 -6.17 22.00 6.18
N PRO A 614 -7.28 22.77 6.22
CA PRO A 614 -8.32 22.64 7.24
C PRO A 614 -9.19 21.38 7.15
N THR A 615 -9.09 20.59 6.11
CA THR A 615 -10.03 19.50 5.81
C THR A 615 -9.43 18.10 5.76
N ALA A 616 -8.10 17.95 5.80
CA ALA A 616 -7.42 16.65 5.77
C ALA A 616 -6.71 16.31 7.11
N ALA A 617 -6.87 17.15 8.14
CA ALA A 617 -6.00 17.20 9.31
C ALA A 617 -6.10 15.98 10.26
N GLU A 618 -7.25 15.28 10.33
CA GLU A 618 -7.41 14.28 11.38
C GLU A 618 -6.76 12.91 11.09
N ASN A 619 -6.61 12.52 9.84
CA ASN A 619 -6.04 11.22 9.47
C ASN A 619 -4.55 11.27 9.06
N GLN A 620 -4.07 12.39 8.47
CA GLN A 620 -2.67 12.53 8.05
C GLN A 620 -1.71 12.87 9.20
N ASP A 621 -2.17 13.60 10.23
CA ASP A 621 -1.35 14.00 11.39
C ASP A 621 -0.82 12.82 12.21
N THR A 622 -1.51 11.70 12.20
CA THR A 622 -1.17 10.53 13.03
C THR A 622 -0.19 9.58 12.38
N ASP A 623 -0.29 9.38 11.10
CA ASP A 623 0.69 8.58 10.33
C ASP A 623 2.05 9.29 10.29
N ALA A 624 2.06 10.58 10.02
CA ALA A 624 3.28 11.39 10.03
C ALA A 624 3.96 11.42 11.42
N SER A 625 3.17 11.46 12.50
CA SER A 625 3.70 11.40 13.88
C SER A 625 4.34 10.04 14.19
N GLY A 626 3.71 8.93 13.79
CA GLY A 626 4.25 7.57 13.98
C GLY A 626 5.53 7.34 13.19
N LEU A 627 5.54 7.77 11.92
CA LEU A 627 6.72 7.66 11.04
C LEU A 627 7.87 8.56 11.55
N ARG A 628 7.56 9.76 12.05
CA ARG A 628 8.54 10.64 12.69
C ARG A 628 9.17 9.98 13.94
N CYS A 629 8.38 9.37 14.80
CA CYS A 629 8.87 8.63 15.97
C CYS A 629 9.78 7.47 15.57
N THR A 630 9.43 6.76 14.51
CA THR A 630 10.23 5.67 13.95
C THR A 630 11.59 6.20 13.43
N ALA A 631 11.58 7.27 12.64
CA ALA A 631 12.77 7.92 12.14
C ALA A 631 13.67 8.42 13.28
N MET A 632 13.10 9.00 14.34
CA MET A 632 13.81 9.43 15.54
C MET A 632 14.48 8.24 16.26
N SER A 633 13.79 7.11 16.36
CA SER A 633 14.36 5.89 16.95
C SER A 633 15.60 5.42 16.18
N TYR A 634 15.53 5.43 14.84
CA TYR A 634 16.67 5.05 14.00
C TYR A 634 17.82 6.06 14.11
N LEU A 635 17.53 7.36 14.17
CA LEU A 635 18.50 8.40 14.41
C LEU A 635 19.29 8.16 15.71
N ILE A 636 18.59 7.90 16.82
CA ILE A 636 19.21 7.64 18.13
C ILE A 636 20.08 6.38 18.08
N ARG A 637 19.63 5.32 17.43
CA ARG A 637 20.42 4.10 17.23
C ARG A 637 21.70 4.38 16.45
N THR A 638 21.60 5.22 15.42
CA THR A 638 22.77 5.61 14.60
C THR A 638 23.78 6.41 15.42
N ILE A 639 23.34 7.35 16.28
CA ILE A 639 24.22 8.09 17.18
C ILE A 639 24.91 7.15 18.17
N ARG A 640 24.16 6.19 18.74
CA ARG A 640 24.77 5.16 19.62
C ARG A 640 25.76 4.26 18.87
N ALA A 641 25.54 4.00 17.58
CA ALA A 641 26.47 3.26 16.74
C ALA A 641 27.75 4.07 16.45
N CYS A 642 27.65 5.37 16.19
CA CYS A 642 28.79 6.29 16.06
C CYS A 642 29.66 6.29 17.34
N TYR A 643 29.01 6.28 18.51
CA TYR A 643 29.74 6.15 19.78
C TYR A 643 30.47 4.82 19.90
N ARG A 644 29.84 3.70 19.50
CA ARG A 644 30.52 2.37 19.56
C ARG A 644 31.71 2.27 18.63
N GLU A 645 31.64 2.95 17.45
CA GLU A 645 32.70 2.88 16.44
C GLU A 645 33.87 3.83 16.77
N SER A 646 33.61 5.05 17.26
CA SER A 646 34.62 6.11 17.43
C SER A 646 34.57 6.79 18.79
N GLY A 647 33.90 6.19 19.79
CA GLY A 647 33.80 6.73 21.14
C GLY A 647 33.11 8.10 21.21
N LEU A 648 33.51 8.93 22.17
CA LEU A 648 32.94 10.27 22.35
C LEU A 648 33.11 11.19 21.14
N GLU A 649 34.17 11.00 20.36
CA GLU A 649 34.44 11.82 19.16
C GLU A 649 33.34 11.55 18.10
N GLY A 650 33.04 10.27 17.81
CA GLY A 650 31.97 9.91 16.89
C GLY A 650 30.60 10.37 17.35
N GLN A 651 30.31 10.27 18.65
CA GLN A 651 29.07 10.78 19.21
C GLN A 651 28.95 12.31 19.11
N ASN A 652 29.99 13.04 19.45
CA ASN A 652 30.01 14.50 19.36
C ASN A 652 29.87 14.96 17.90
N GLN A 653 30.54 14.31 16.96
CA GLN A 653 30.40 14.59 15.55
C GLN A 653 28.96 14.35 15.06
N ALA A 654 28.33 13.25 15.49
CA ALA A 654 26.93 12.96 15.17
C ALA A 654 25.97 14.00 15.76
N LEU A 655 26.16 14.37 17.04
CA LEU A 655 25.34 15.39 17.71
C LEU A 655 25.48 16.78 17.11
N SER A 656 26.66 17.12 16.58
CA SER A 656 26.89 18.43 15.93
C SER A 656 26.08 18.61 14.63
N GLN A 657 25.62 17.52 14.02
CA GLN A 657 24.78 17.53 12.82
C GLN A 657 23.29 17.68 13.13
N ILE A 658 22.89 17.53 14.41
CA ILE A 658 21.48 17.59 14.81
C ILE A 658 21.03 19.07 14.87
N PRO A 659 19.93 19.44 14.18
CA PRO A 659 19.34 20.76 14.28
C PRO A 659 19.00 21.13 15.75
N SER A 660 19.18 22.40 16.10
CA SER A 660 19.00 22.89 17.48
C SER A 660 17.62 22.65 18.05
N ASN A 661 16.59 22.63 17.21
CA ASN A 661 15.21 22.33 17.61
C ASN A 661 14.96 20.85 17.94
N LEU A 662 15.75 19.93 17.38
CA LEU A 662 15.65 18.48 17.64
C LEU A 662 16.61 18.02 18.75
N LEU A 663 17.69 18.75 18.97
CA LEU A 663 18.77 18.36 19.89
C LEU A 663 18.26 18.05 21.33
N PRO A 664 17.33 18.83 21.93
CA PRO A 664 16.84 18.51 23.27
C PRO A 664 16.04 17.20 23.34
N GLU A 665 15.33 16.84 22.26
CA GLU A 665 14.58 15.58 22.17
C GLU A 665 15.55 14.40 22.02
N VAL A 666 16.55 14.56 21.18
CA VAL A 666 17.60 13.54 20.97
C VAL A 666 18.40 13.30 22.25
N LEU A 667 18.85 14.34 22.94
CA LEU A 667 19.63 14.21 24.19
C LEU A 667 18.85 13.55 25.31
N ARG A 668 17.52 13.75 25.38
CA ARG A 668 16.67 13.06 26.38
C ARG A 668 16.50 11.57 26.07
N SER A 669 16.73 11.16 24.85
CA SER A 669 16.51 9.79 24.38
C SER A 669 17.80 8.97 24.24
N LEU A 670 18.98 9.63 24.29
CA LEU A 670 20.31 9.01 24.33
C LEU A 670 20.65 8.50 25.73
#